data_a8e53c9797c1656e8265a13e341085af
#
_entry.id   a8e53c9797c1656e8265a13e341085af
#
_cell.length_a   1.000
_cell.length_b   1.000
_cell.length_c   1.000
_cell.angle_alpha   90.00
_cell.angle_beta   90.00
_cell.angle_gamma   90.00
#
_symmetry.space_group_name_H-M   'P 1'
#
loop_
_entity.id
_entity.type
_entity.pdbx_description
1 polymer ?
#
loop_
_entity_poly.entity_id
_entity_poly.type
_entity_poly.pdbx_seq_one_letter_code
_entity_poly.pdbx_strand_id
1 'polypeptide(L)'
;MAKLIVDGIDVEVPNGASVLQACEAAGKEIPRFCYHERLSVAGNCRMCLVEIEKAPKPVASCAYPVADGMVVKTDTAMVRQARRGVMEFLLINHPLDCPICDQGGQCDLQDQAYSYGMDHSRYAENKRAVKDKYLGPLVKTFMTRCIHCTRCIRFSSEVAGVPEMGAVARGENMEIGTYIEKALTTELSGNLIDICPVGALLDKPNSFVARPWELRKTVSVDVHDALGSNISVDGRGSEVLRILPRTNEDVNEEWLGDKSRFAHDGLKRRRLDKPWVRVNGKLQPATWPEAFGAIAARLRSLPGDRIGAIAGDLCDAESMVALKDLTAGLGSANLDCRQDGAALPAGRREFYTFNSTVPGIEEAGAILLIGTNPRRESPVLNARIRKRLNMGPCPVGTIGQPADLTYRADHLGNGPAALGNLGVFGDKLRAAKQPMIIVGQAALRGPGGAAVLAAAWALAVEVGALTPEWNGFNVLHTAAARVGALDLGFVPGPGGKDLQGMMGGGVDLLWLLAADEFDTARIGADTFVVYQGHHGDRGAARADVILPGAAYTEKGGTYVNTEGRVQRGFVATQPPGEAREDWAILRAFSASIGQSLPYDDIGAVRDRLAQVNPVFAHQQGLDRRGCTDLSGPPAGDTMGDGPFGVAVPDYYQTNPICRASATMAECTRTYTAPLQLAAE
;
A
#
# COMPACT_ATOMS: atom_id res chain seq x y z
N MET A 1 -31.94 -6.60 17.33
CA MET A 1 -31.31 -5.47 18.05
C MET A 1 -31.53 -5.68 19.54
N ALA A 2 -30.52 -5.47 20.36
CA ALA A 2 -30.64 -5.49 21.82
C ALA A 2 -30.75 -4.03 22.34
N LYS A 3 -31.69 -3.79 23.26
CA LYS A 3 -31.91 -2.47 23.89
C LYS A 3 -31.40 -2.48 25.32
N LEU A 4 -30.53 -1.53 25.63
CA LEU A 4 -29.91 -1.43 26.95
C LEU A 4 -29.67 0.04 27.34
N ILE A 5 -29.34 0.27 28.60
CA ILE A 5 -29.08 1.61 29.13
C ILE A 5 -27.60 1.68 29.51
N VAL A 6 -26.88 2.69 29.01
CA VAL A 6 -25.50 2.97 29.39
C VAL A 6 -25.41 4.35 30.01
N ASP A 7 -25.06 4.41 31.30
CA ASP A 7 -25.02 5.68 32.09
C ASP A 7 -26.26 6.54 31.95
N GLY A 8 -27.46 5.93 31.88
CA GLY A 8 -28.73 6.59 31.69
C GLY A 8 -29.09 6.94 30.24
N ILE A 9 -28.29 6.55 29.27
CA ILE A 9 -28.55 6.75 27.83
C ILE A 9 -29.11 5.45 27.26
N ASP A 10 -30.26 5.51 26.59
CA ASP A 10 -30.84 4.39 25.86
C ASP A 10 -30.02 4.10 24.58
N VAL A 11 -29.61 2.86 24.39
CA VAL A 11 -28.79 2.44 23.23
C VAL A 11 -29.39 1.18 22.62
N GLU A 12 -29.41 1.13 21.31
CA GLU A 12 -29.80 -0.04 20.54
C GLU A 12 -28.64 -0.51 19.66
N VAL A 13 -28.21 -1.78 19.85
CA VAL A 13 -27.08 -2.39 19.13
C VAL A 13 -27.45 -3.77 18.56
N PRO A 14 -26.71 -4.27 17.57
CA PRO A 14 -26.97 -5.60 17.02
C PRO A 14 -26.88 -6.69 18.10
N ASN A 15 -27.71 -7.73 17.96
CA ASN A 15 -27.61 -8.92 18.81
C ASN A 15 -26.21 -9.54 18.65
N GLY A 16 -25.57 -9.91 19.76
CA GLY A 16 -24.21 -10.46 19.75
C GLY A 16 -23.12 -9.39 19.87
N ALA A 17 -23.45 -8.09 19.84
CA ALA A 17 -22.49 -7.04 20.16
C ALA A 17 -21.99 -7.18 21.62
N SER A 18 -20.80 -6.66 21.89
CA SER A 18 -20.24 -6.60 23.23
C SER A 18 -20.74 -5.36 23.97
N VAL A 19 -20.71 -5.41 25.31
CA VAL A 19 -21.01 -4.23 26.15
C VAL A 19 -20.08 -3.07 25.84
N LEU A 20 -18.82 -3.33 25.42
CA LEU A 20 -17.89 -2.30 24.98
C LEU A 20 -18.45 -1.53 23.78
N GLN A 21 -18.91 -2.24 22.75
CA GLN A 21 -19.51 -1.61 21.55
C GLN A 21 -20.77 -0.82 21.88
N ALA A 22 -21.58 -1.29 22.85
CA ALA A 22 -22.72 -0.54 23.32
C ALA A 22 -22.31 0.76 24.06
N CYS A 23 -21.24 0.73 24.85
CA CYS A 23 -20.69 1.92 25.48
C CYS A 23 -20.17 2.93 24.46
N GLU A 24 -19.50 2.47 23.42
CA GLU A 24 -19.04 3.33 22.30
C GLU A 24 -20.22 3.95 21.54
N ALA A 25 -21.28 3.17 21.27
CA ALA A 25 -22.51 3.69 20.66
C ALA A 25 -23.20 4.76 21.53
N ALA A 26 -23.04 4.68 22.86
CA ALA A 26 -23.48 5.71 23.81
C ALA A 26 -22.52 6.91 23.90
N GLY A 27 -21.44 6.95 23.13
CA GLY A 27 -20.40 7.98 23.21
C GLY A 27 -19.54 7.91 24.47
N LYS A 28 -19.46 6.74 25.11
CA LYS A 28 -18.65 6.52 26.32
C LYS A 28 -17.34 5.83 25.97
N GLU A 29 -16.24 6.49 26.27
CA GLU A 29 -14.91 5.91 26.13
C GLU A 29 -14.61 4.93 27.25
N ILE A 30 -14.21 3.71 26.89
CA ILE A 30 -13.81 2.66 27.85
C ILE A 30 -12.33 2.33 27.63
N PRO A 31 -11.48 2.48 28.69
CA PRO A 31 -10.06 2.18 28.59
C PRO A 31 -9.82 0.69 28.32
N ARG A 32 -8.85 0.38 27.47
CA ARG A 32 -8.53 -0.99 27.05
C ARG A 32 -7.10 -1.12 26.53
N PHE A 33 -6.52 -2.33 26.64
CA PHE A 33 -5.21 -2.65 26.06
C PHE A 33 -5.27 -3.86 25.14
N CYS A 34 -5.87 -4.97 25.58
CA CYS A 34 -5.86 -6.20 24.78
C CYS A 34 -6.88 -6.19 23.66
N TYR A 35 -8.00 -5.51 23.79
CA TYR A 35 -9.02 -5.41 22.77
C TYR A 35 -8.54 -4.52 21.60
N HIS A 36 -8.82 -5.00 20.40
CA HIS A 36 -8.64 -4.28 19.15
C HIS A 36 -9.78 -4.66 18.21
N GLU A 37 -10.34 -3.70 17.51
CA GLU A 37 -11.58 -3.89 16.73
C GLU A 37 -11.42 -4.93 15.61
N ARG A 38 -10.21 -5.08 15.09
CA ARG A 38 -9.90 -5.99 13.98
C ARG A 38 -9.28 -7.31 14.40
N LEU A 39 -9.21 -7.57 15.69
CA LEU A 39 -8.63 -8.80 16.24
C LEU A 39 -9.64 -9.51 17.11
N SER A 40 -9.52 -10.82 17.23
CA SER A 40 -10.34 -11.61 18.14
C SER A 40 -10.22 -11.10 19.59
N VAL A 41 -11.26 -11.31 20.39
CA VAL A 41 -11.31 -10.81 21.77
C VAL A 41 -10.44 -11.68 22.68
N ALA A 42 -9.41 -11.09 23.30
CA ALA A 42 -8.56 -11.77 24.28
C ALA A 42 -9.10 -11.70 25.72
N GLY A 43 -9.68 -10.59 26.12
CA GLY A 43 -10.28 -10.39 27.44
C GLY A 43 -9.31 -10.48 28.64
N ASN A 44 -7.99 -10.38 28.42
CA ASN A 44 -6.94 -10.69 29.39
C ASN A 44 -6.41 -9.48 30.18
N CYS A 45 -6.44 -8.26 29.64
CA CYS A 45 -5.91 -7.08 30.35
C CYS A 45 -6.81 -6.58 31.48
N ARG A 46 -8.11 -6.80 31.39
CA ARG A 46 -9.13 -6.39 32.36
C ARG A 46 -9.27 -4.87 32.55
N MET A 47 -8.69 -4.03 31.71
CA MET A 47 -8.80 -2.58 31.87
C MET A 47 -10.21 -2.09 31.52
N CYS A 48 -10.94 -2.79 30.67
CA CYS A 48 -12.30 -2.43 30.22
C CYS A 48 -13.43 -2.80 31.20
N LEU A 49 -13.14 -2.93 32.49
CA LEU A 49 -14.15 -3.26 33.48
C LEU A 49 -15.24 -2.18 33.60
N VAL A 50 -16.50 -2.63 33.62
CA VAL A 50 -17.70 -1.82 33.85
C VAL A 50 -18.60 -2.51 34.88
N GLU A 51 -19.51 -1.76 35.50
CA GLU A 51 -20.53 -2.29 36.38
C GLU A 51 -21.82 -2.56 35.60
N ILE A 52 -22.40 -3.75 35.79
CA ILE A 52 -23.73 -4.08 35.29
C ILE A 52 -24.65 -4.22 36.50
N GLU A 53 -25.81 -3.57 36.45
CA GLU A 53 -26.77 -3.64 37.53
C GLU A 53 -27.17 -5.11 37.82
N LYS A 54 -27.23 -5.47 39.09
CA LYS A 54 -27.46 -6.86 39.57
C LYS A 54 -26.30 -7.85 39.35
N ALA A 55 -25.19 -7.44 38.72
CA ALA A 55 -23.99 -8.27 38.67
C ALA A 55 -23.19 -8.13 39.99
N PRO A 56 -22.68 -9.22 40.56
CA PRO A 56 -22.00 -9.17 41.88
C PRO A 56 -20.60 -8.52 41.80
N LYS A 57 -20.03 -8.36 40.63
CA LYS A 57 -18.68 -7.81 40.40
C LYS A 57 -18.57 -7.14 39.02
N PRO A 58 -17.60 -6.24 38.81
CA PRO A 58 -17.35 -5.65 37.49
C PRO A 58 -17.03 -6.71 36.44
N VAL A 59 -17.48 -6.48 35.20
CA VAL A 59 -17.29 -7.38 34.05
C VAL A 59 -16.39 -6.73 33.00
N ALA A 60 -15.70 -7.56 32.25
CA ALA A 60 -14.87 -7.11 31.11
C ALA A 60 -15.80 -6.80 29.91
N SER A 61 -16.07 -5.53 29.65
CA SER A 61 -17.03 -5.09 28.65
C SER A 61 -16.71 -5.58 27.23
N CYS A 62 -15.43 -5.75 26.89
CA CYS A 62 -14.99 -6.23 25.58
C CYS A 62 -15.40 -7.69 25.28
N ALA A 63 -15.61 -8.51 26.32
CA ALA A 63 -15.93 -9.92 26.20
C ALA A 63 -17.34 -10.29 26.71
N TYR A 64 -18.10 -9.32 27.20
CA TYR A 64 -19.42 -9.56 27.74
C TYR A 64 -20.49 -9.22 26.72
N PRO A 65 -21.34 -10.17 26.30
CA PRO A 65 -22.38 -9.91 25.30
C PRO A 65 -23.49 -9.03 25.89
N VAL A 66 -24.10 -8.20 25.04
CA VAL A 66 -25.27 -7.40 25.41
C VAL A 66 -26.53 -8.27 25.58
N ALA A 67 -27.44 -7.82 26.46
CA ALA A 67 -28.76 -8.40 26.61
C ALA A 67 -29.81 -7.30 26.79
N ASP A 68 -31.07 -7.58 26.41
CA ASP A 68 -32.17 -6.63 26.56
C ASP A 68 -32.39 -6.25 28.03
N GLY A 69 -32.65 -4.97 28.25
CA GLY A 69 -32.90 -4.40 29.57
C GLY A 69 -31.67 -4.31 30.49
N MET A 70 -30.47 -4.56 29.96
CA MET A 70 -29.22 -4.41 30.70
C MET A 70 -29.00 -2.94 31.08
N VAL A 71 -28.54 -2.68 32.31
CA VAL A 71 -28.14 -1.34 32.77
C VAL A 71 -26.65 -1.38 33.07
N VAL A 72 -25.88 -0.61 32.29
CA VAL A 72 -24.41 -0.52 32.36
C VAL A 72 -24.02 0.83 32.95
N LYS A 73 -23.10 0.82 33.91
CA LYS A 73 -22.50 2.01 34.52
C LYS A 73 -20.99 1.99 34.28
N THR A 74 -20.48 3.03 33.65
CA THR A 74 -19.09 3.08 33.18
C THR A 74 -18.14 3.79 34.14
N ASP A 75 -18.68 4.60 35.09
CA ASP A 75 -17.87 5.43 35.99
C ASP A 75 -18.44 5.46 37.42
N THR A 76 -18.49 4.31 38.09
CA THR A 76 -18.82 4.20 39.50
C THR A 76 -17.57 4.13 40.38
N ALA A 77 -17.74 4.31 41.70
CA ALA A 77 -16.64 4.14 42.65
C ALA A 77 -16.00 2.74 42.54
N MET A 78 -16.83 1.69 42.34
CA MET A 78 -16.38 0.32 42.13
C MET A 78 -15.54 0.20 40.83
N VAL A 79 -16.01 0.76 39.73
CA VAL A 79 -15.31 0.73 38.43
C VAL A 79 -13.97 1.47 38.51
N ARG A 80 -13.95 2.67 39.11
CA ARG A 80 -12.72 3.45 39.30
C ARG A 80 -11.70 2.69 40.14
N GLN A 81 -12.12 2.08 41.24
CA GLN A 81 -11.23 1.28 42.09
C GLN A 81 -10.71 0.04 41.36
N ALA A 82 -11.56 -0.64 40.58
CA ALA A 82 -11.15 -1.81 39.78
C ALA A 82 -10.12 -1.44 38.72
N ARG A 83 -10.35 -0.36 37.93
CA ARG A 83 -9.39 0.12 36.92
C ARG A 83 -8.07 0.57 37.54
N ARG A 84 -8.12 1.27 38.68
CA ARG A 84 -6.91 1.66 39.43
C ARG A 84 -6.10 0.44 39.85
N GLY A 85 -6.72 -0.63 40.35
CA GLY A 85 -6.05 -1.88 40.69
C GLY A 85 -5.46 -2.58 39.47
N VAL A 86 -6.16 -2.58 38.32
CA VAL A 86 -5.63 -3.14 37.06
C VAL A 86 -4.41 -2.36 36.59
N MET A 87 -4.45 -1.02 36.62
CA MET A 87 -3.29 -0.18 36.27
C MET A 87 -2.10 -0.47 37.18
N GLU A 88 -2.31 -0.63 38.47
CA GLU A 88 -1.27 -0.97 39.41
C GLU A 88 -0.60 -2.30 39.03
N PHE A 89 -1.38 -3.34 38.70
CA PHE A 89 -0.84 -4.64 38.24
C PHE A 89 -0.05 -4.52 36.91
N LEU A 90 -0.53 -3.74 35.94
CA LEU A 90 0.17 -3.52 34.69
C LEU A 90 1.51 -2.79 34.88
N LEU A 91 1.60 -1.91 35.89
CA LEU A 91 2.78 -1.11 36.17
C LEU A 91 3.81 -1.79 37.09
N ILE A 92 3.45 -2.87 37.79
CA ILE A 92 4.33 -3.59 38.72
C ILE A 92 5.69 -3.87 38.08
N ASN A 93 5.73 -4.53 36.93
CA ASN A 93 6.94 -4.90 36.22
C ASN A 93 7.31 -3.94 35.08
N HIS A 94 6.47 -2.95 34.78
CA HIS A 94 6.77 -1.99 33.73
C HIS A 94 7.94 -1.09 34.14
N PRO A 95 9.03 -0.98 33.30
CA PRO A 95 10.21 -0.19 33.67
C PRO A 95 9.92 1.31 33.62
N LEU A 96 10.68 2.10 34.34
CA LEU A 96 10.59 3.57 34.36
C LEU A 96 11.36 4.19 33.17
N ASP A 97 11.08 3.70 31.97
CA ASP A 97 11.82 4.00 30.74
C ASP A 97 11.23 5.15 29.91
N CYS A 98 10.14 5.80 30.33
CA CYS A 98 9.48 6.83 29.51
C CYS A 98 10.44 7.87 28.91
N PRO A 99 11.45 8.38 29.63
CA PRO A 99 12.42 9.35 29.08
C PRO A 99 13.27 8.79 27.93
N ILE A 100 13.51 7.48 27.87
CA ILE A 100 14.32 6.81 26.85
C ILE A 100 13.49 5.88 25.96
N CYS A 101 12.17 5.88 26.08
CA CYS A 101 11.26 5.05 25.30
C CYS A 101 10.72 5.84 24.10
N ASP A 102 10.92 5.34 22.88
CA ASP A 102 10.42 6.00 21.66
C ASP A 102 8.88 6.08 21.59
N GLN A 103 8.15 5.25 22.38
CA GLN A 103 6.69 5.34 22.51
C GLN A 103 6.24 6.54 23.37
N GLY A 104 7.14 7.18 24.11
CA GLY A 104 6.81 8.30 25.00
C GLY A 104 6.12 9.45 24.26
N GLY A 105 4.93 9.87 24.75
CA GLY A 105 4.08 10.88 24.13
C GLY A 105 3.05 10.35 23.11
N GLN A 106 3.04 9.03 22.87
CA GLN A 106 2.04 8.31 22.06
C GLN A 106 1.79 6.90 22.61
N CYS A 107 1.81 6.74 23.93
CA CYS A 107 1.76 5.45 24.62
C CYS A 107 0.44 5.30 25.36
N ASP A 108 -0.39 4.32 24.95
CA ASP A 108 -1.69 4.06 25.60
C ASP A 108 -1.53 3.77 27.11
N LEU A 109 -0.46 3.08 27.50
CA LEU A 109 -0.21 2.79 28.94
C LEU A 109 0.10 4.08 29.70
N GLN A 110 0.87 5.00 29.13
CA GLN A 110 1.19 6.28 29.76
C GLN A 110 -0.08 7.13 29.95
N ASP A 111 -0.91 7.24 28.92
CA ASP A 111 -2.13 8.06 28.93
C ASP A 111 -3.18 7.46 29.88
N GLN A 112 -3.36 6.14 29.84
CA GLN A 112 -4.30 5.46 30.74
C GLN A 112 -3.79 5.40 32.20
N ALA A 113 -2.46 5.33 32.42
CA ALA A 113 -1.89 5.43 33.77
C ALA A 113 -2.15 6.82 34.38
N TYR A 114 -2.04 7.88 33.59
CA TYR A 114 -2.37 9.23 34.02
C TYR A 114 -3.86 9.40 34.34
N SER A 115 -4.75 8.86 33.49
CA SER A 115 -6.20 9.05 33.62
C SER A 115 -6.84 8.17 34.69
N TYR A 116 -6.33 6.95 34.90
CA TYR A 116 -6.99 5.92 35.74
C TYR A 116 -6.08 5.33 36.82
N GLY A 117 -4.79 5.67 36.83
CA GLY A 117 -3.82 5.12 37.78
C GLY A 117 -3.78 5.82 39.13
N MET A 118 -2.75 5.49 39.88
CA MET A 118 -2.37 6.16 41.15
C MET A 118 -1.19 7.08 40.90
N ASP A 119 -1.02 8.07 41.75
CA ASP A 119 0.10 9.02 41.74
C ASP A 119 1.41 8.44 42.31
N HIS A 120 1.34 7.28 42.94
CA HIS A 120 2.51 6.60 43.52
C HIS A 120 2.40 5.07 43.37
N SER A 121 3.53 4.39 43.49
CA SER A 121 3.62 2.93 43.51
C SER A 121 3.74 2.41 44.95
N ARG A 122 3.01 1.34 45.25
CA ARG A 122 3.16 0.58 46.49
C ARG A 122 4.11 -0.63 46.37
N TYR A 123 4.59 -0.88 45.12
CA TYR A 123 5.47 -2.02 44.85
C TYR A 123 6.91 -1.66 45.16
N ALA A 124 7.52 -2.40 46.08
CA ALA A 124 8.86 -2.17 46.60
C ALA A 124 9.89 -3.22 46.13
N GLU A 125 9.43 -4.27 45.43
CA GLU A 125 10.31 -5.33 44.95
C GLU A 125 10.98 -4.95 43.61
N ASN A 126 11.99 -5.76 43.21
CA ASN A 126 12.64 -5.57 41.93
C ASN A 126 11.71 -5.91 40.78
N LYS A 127 11.70 -5.02 39.75
CA LYS A 127 10.96 -5.25 38.52
C LYS A 127 11.64 -6.34 37.69
N ARG A 128 10.81 -7.16 37.04
CA ARG A 128 11.27 -8.22 36.14
C ARG A 128 11.97 -7.64 34.91
N ALA A 129 13.10 -8.23 34.50
CA ALA A 129 13.77 -7.95 33.24
C ALA A 129 13.55 -9.12 32.27
N VAL A 130 13.31 -8.81 31.01
CA VAL A 130 13.08 -9.78 29.93
C VAL A 130 14.06 -9.50 28.80
N LYS A 131 14.73 -10.55 28.29
CA LYS A 131 15.66 -10.43 27.15
C LYS A 131 14.92 -9.97 25.90
N ASP A 132 15.50 -9.04 25.16
CA ASP A 132 15.01 -8.61 23.86
C ASP A 132 15.09 -9.75 22.85
N LYS A 133 14.19 -9.73 21.87
CA LYS A 133 14.07 -10.77 20.83
C LYS A 133 14.46 -10.19 19.47
N TYR A 134 15.01 -11.04 18.61
CA TYR A 134 15.24 -10.67 17.22
C TYR A 134 13.97 -10.93 16.39
N LEU A 135 13.41 -9.89 15.78
CA LEU A 135 12.23 -9.95 14.91
C LEU A 135 12.51 -9.51 13.46
N GLY A 136 13.76 -9.27 13.12
CA GLY A 136 14.17 -8.84 11.78
C GLY A 136 14.76 -7.42 11.74
N PRO A 137 14.91 -6.85 10.53
CA PRO A 137 15.52 -5.53 10.35
C PRO A 137 14.59 -4.36 10.70
N LEU A 138 13.27 -4.57 10.76
CA LEU A 138 12.27 -3.50 10.83
C LEU A 138 11.75 -3.25 12.24
N VAL A 139 11.58 -4.30 13.05
CA VAL A 139 10.99 -4.21 14.39
C VAL A 139 12.06 -4.38 15.46
N LYS A 140 12.21 -3.37 16.32
CA LYS A 140 13.05 -3.38 17.51
C LYS A 140 12.22 -3.78 18.72
N THR A 141 12.79 -4.60 19.60
CA THR A 141 12.09 -5.07 20.78
C THR A 141 12.71 -4.51 22.07
N PHE A 142 11.83 -4.24 23.04
CA PHE A 142 12.17 -3.97 24.44
C PHE A 142 11.17 -4.74 25.29
N MET A 143 11.42 -6.05 25.42
CA MET A 143 10.41 -6.98 25.95
C MET A 143 10.11 -6.79 27.43
N THR A 144 10.98 -6.16 28.19
CA THR A 144 10.70 -5.73 29.57
C THR A 144 9.50 -4.79 29.67
N ARG A 145 9.19 -4.02 28.60
CA ARG A 145 8.04 -3.09 28.53
C ARG A 145 6.73 -3.78 28.16
N CYS A 146 6.76 -5.05 27.78
CA CYS A 146 5.59 -5.79 27.32
C CYS A 146 4.57 -6.01 28.45
N ILE A 147 3.28 -5.67 28.18
CA ILE A 147 2.16 -5.87 29.12
C ILE A 147 1.32 -7.12 28.80
N HIS A 148 1.83 -8.02 27.97
CA HIS A 148 1.21 -9.30 27.59
C HIS A 148 -0.23 -9.19 27.05
N CYS A 149 -0.54 -8.12 26.34
CA CYS A 149 -1.87 -7.88 25.75
C CYS A 149 -2.21 -8.83 24.58
N THR A 150 -1.23 -9.55 24.05
CA THR A 150 -1.33 -10.52 22.94
C THR A 150 -1.81 -9.96 21.60
N ARG A 151 -1.91 -8.62 21.40
CA ARG A 151 -2.29 -8.03 20.11
C ARG A 151 -1.36 -8.47 18.97
N CYS A 152 -0.05 -8.48 19.20
CA CYS A 152 0.96 -8.88 18.21
C CYS A 152 0.82 -10.35 17.78
N ILE A 153 0.52 -11.25 18.69
CA ILE A 153 0.29 -12.68 18.39
C ILE A 153 -0.95 -12.84 17.51
N ARG A 154 -2.06 -12.19 17.88
CA ARG A 154 -3.31 -12.25 17.13
C ARG A 154 -3.18 -11.59 15.76
N PHE A 155 -2.52 -10.44 15.65
CA PHE A 155 -2.23 -9.81 14.36
C PHE A 155 -1.42 -10.74 13.45
N SER A 156 -0.34 -11.32 13.97
CA SER A 156 0.52 -12.24 13.21
C SER A 156 -0.27 -13.41 12.63
N SER A 157 -1.17 -14.00 13.42
CA SER A 157 -1.97 -15.16 13.01
C SER A 157 -3.24 -14.78 12.22
N GLU A 158 -3.96 -13.73 12.60
CA GLU A 158 -5.29 -13.42 12.05
C GLU A 158 -5.23 -12.52 10.83
N VAL A 159 -4.40 -11.46 10.86
CA VAL A 159 -4.27 -10.46 9.79
C VAL A 159 -3.14 -10.83 8.84
N ALA A 160 -1.91 -10.95 9.33
CA ALA A 160 -0.76 -11.27 8.51
C ALA A 160 -0.75 -12.73 8.00
N GLY A 161 -1.37 -13.65 8.74
CA GLY A 161 -1.44 -15.06 8.39
C GLY A 161 -0.12 -15.81 8.53
N VAL A 162 0.80 -15.26 9.31
CA VAL A 162 2.12 -15.84 9.60
C VAL A 162 2.22 -16.05 11.12
N PRO A 163 1.83 -17.22 11.65
CA PRO A 163 1.72 -17.47 13.08
C PRO A 163 3.09 -17.74 13.73
N GLU A 164 4.05 -16.82 13.54
CA GLU A 164 5.42 -16.95 14.05
C GLU A 164 5.59 -16.36 15.45
N MET A 165 4.68 -15.47 15.85
CA MET A 165 4.64 -14.91 17.21
C MET A 165 3.84 -15.79 18.15
N GLY A 166 4.31 -15.94 19.38
CA GLY A 166 3.63 -16.73 20.40
C GLY A 166 3.96 -16.28 21.81
N ALA A 167 3.33 -16.94 22.79
CA ALA A 167 3.67 -16.84 24.21
C ALA A 167 4.45 -18.08 24.64
N VAL A 168 5.64 -17.89 25.16
CA VAL A 168 6.50 -18.95 25.69
C VAL A 168 6.46 -18.91 27.21
N ALA A 169 6.52 -20.06 27.87
CA ALA A 169 6.34 -20.24 29.30
C ALA A 169 4.94 -19.83 29.81
N ARG A 170 4.74 -19.64 31.09
CA ARG A 170 3.45 -19.31 31.73
C ARG A 170 3.64 -18.54 33.03
N GLY A 171 2.55 -17.93 33.50
CA GLY A 171 2.55 -17.17 34.74
C GLY A 171 3.47 -15.95 34.62
N GLU A 172 4.20 -15.63 35.67
CA GLU A 172 5.13 -14.52 35.73
C GLU A 172 6.29 -14.64 34.72
N ASN A 173 6.65 -15.88 34.34
CA ASN A 173 7.73 -16.16 33.39
C ASN A 173 7.27 -16.17 31.93
N MET A 174 6.01 -15.86 31.65
CA MET A 174 5.52 -15.79 30.26
C MET A 174 6.24 -14.68 29.48
N GLU A 175 6.70 -15.00 28.28
CA GLU A 175 7.35 -14.07 27.35
C GLU A 175 6.70 -14.13 25.99
N ILE A 176 6.60 -12.97 25.32
CA ILE A 176 6.11 -12.87 23.95
C ILE A 176 7.31 -12.82 23.00
N GLY A 177 7.25 -13.59 21.93
CA GLY A 177 8.31 -13.63 20.92
C GLY A 177 8.08 -14.75 19.91
N THR A 178 9.11 -15.04 19.11
CA THR A 178 9.15 -16.22 18.25
C THR A 178 9.73 -17.40 19.04
N TYR A 179 9.27 -18.63 18.74
CA TYR A 179 9.77 -19.83 19.42
C TYR A 179 11.27 -20.04 19.20
N ILE A 180 11.72 -19.84 17.96
CA ILE A 180 13.15 -19.75 17.61
C ILE A 180 13.39 -18.30 17.20
N GLU A 181 14.44 -17.67 17.73
CA GLU A 181 14.78 -16.28 17.37
C GLU A 181 15.04 -16.18 15.85
N LYS A 182 14.08 -15.67 15.11
CA LYS A 182 14.14 -15.46 13.65
C LYS A 182 13.39 -14.20 13.25
N ALA A 183 13.71 -13.69 12.07
CA ALA A 183 12.96 -12.61 11.45
C ALA A 183 11.52 -13.05 11.13
N LEU A 184 10.57 -12.12 11.27
CA LEU A 184 9.18 -12.34 10.90
C LEU A 184 9.04 -12.31 9.36
N THR A 185 8.46 -13.36 8.78
CA THR A 185 8.40 -13.53 7.33
C THR A 185 7.16 -12.91 6.68
N THR A 186 6.65 -11.81 7.22
CA THR A 186 5.49 -11.10 6.69
C THR A 186 5.86 -9.72 6.14
N GLU A 187 5.21 -9.31 5.08
CA GLU A 187 5.30 -8.00 4.45
C GLU A 187 4.51 -6.90 5.21
N LEU A 188 3.92 -7.26 6.36
CA LEU A 188 3.11 -6.40 7.22
C LEU A 188 3.69 -6.23 8.63
N SER A 189 4.96 -6.60 8.83
CA SER A 189 5.58 -6.63 10.17
C SER A 189 5.58 -5.27 10.88
N GLY A 190 5.66 -4.17 10.14
CA GLY A 190 5.62 -2.81 10.68
C GLY A 190 4.33 -2.46 11.43
N ASN A 191 3.20 -3.10 11.11
CA ASN A 191 1.95 -2.86 11.82
C ASN A 191 1.98 -3.36 13.29
N LEU A 192 2.90 -4.26 13.63
CA LEU A 192 3.12 -4.68 15.02
C LEU A 192 3.52 -3.51 15.93
N ILE A 193 4.15 -2.48 15.36
CA ILE A 193 4.56 -1.27 16.08
C ILE A 193 3.33 -0.46 16.48
N ASP A 194 2.38 -0.27 15.55
CA ASP A 194 1.18 0.55 15.77
C ASP A 194 0.19 -0.12 16.71
N ILE A 195 0.00 -1.44 16.58
CA ILE A 195 -0.95 -2.17 17.44
C ILE A 195 -0.41 -2.43 18.84
N CYS A 196 0.91 -2.29 19.07
CA CYS A 196 1.50 -2.46 20.38
C CYS A 196 1.17 -1.25 21.27
N PRO A 197 0.38 -1.40 22.34
CA PRO A 197 -0.05 -0.26 23.16
C PRO A 197 1.06 0.35 24.01
N VAL A 198 2.27 -0.23 23.95
CA VAL A 198 3.44 0.17 24.75
C VAL A 198 4.71 0.13 23.91
N GLY A 199 5.79 0.69 24.40
CA GLY A 199 7.10 0.70 23.72
C GLY A 199 7.85 -0.64 23.76
N ALA A 200 7.14 -1.78 23.66
CA ALA A 200 7.76 -3.09 23.58
C ALA A 200 8.17 -3.48 22.17
N LEU A 201 7.42 -3.04 21.15
CA LEU A 201 7.72 -3.21 19.74
C LEU A 201 7.82 -1.81 19.10
N LEU A 202 8.96 -1.47 18.55
CA LEU A 202 9.29 -0.13 18.08
C LEU A 202 9.88 -0.17 16.68
N ASP A 203 9.84 0.98 16.02
CA ASP A 203 10.45 1.23 14.71
C ASP A 203 11.98 1.16 14.83
N LYS A 204 12.60 0.10 14.27
CA LYS A 204 14.04 -0.10 14.38
C LYS A 204 14.84 0.91 13.55
N PRO A 205 14.50 1.19 12.27
CA PRO A 205 15.18 2.18 11.45
C PRO A 205 15.18 3.61 12.05
N ASN A 206 14.12 3.98 12.78
CA ASN A 206 13.94 5.32 13.33
C ASN A 206 14.12 5.40 14.85
N SER A 207 14.72 4.38 15.47
CA SER A 207 14.95 4.37 16.92
C SER A 207 15.74 5.59 17.40
N PHE A 208 15.20 6.31 18.39
CA PHE A 208 15.81 7.46 19.06
C PHE A 208 16.08 8.70 18.18
N VAL A 209 15.37 8.84 17.03
CA VAL A 209 15.59 9.94 16.08
C VAL A 209 14.80 11.19 16.45
N ALA A 210 13.52 11.04 16.81
CA ALA A 210 12.63 12.16 17.13
C ALA A 210 11.50 11.75 18.08
N ARG A 211 10.95 12.75 18.78
CA ARG A 211 9.72 12.59 19.56
C ARG A 211 8.49 12.93 18.71
N PRO A 212 7.30 12.32 19.02
CA PRO A 212 6.09 12.54 18.23
C PRO A 212 5.68 14.01 18.08
N TRP A 213 5.90 14.82 19.11
CA TRP A 213 5.55 16.25 19.13
C TRP A 213 6.50 17.15 18.33
N GLU A 214 7.67 16.64 17.93
CA GLU A 214 8.62 17.34 17.05
C GLU A 214 8.26 17.21 15.58
N LEU A 215 7.33 16.32 15.24
CA LEU A 215 7.03 15.93 13.87
C LEU A 215 5.81 16.67 13.34
N ARG A 216 5.95 17.23 12.13
CA ARG A 216 4.84 17.74 11.35
C ARG A 216 4.21 16.59 10.58
N LYS A 217 2.92 16.35 10.79
CA LYS A 217 2.13 15.34 10.10
C LYS A 217 1.49 15.90 8.84
N THR A 218 1.70 15.25 7.70
CA THR A 218 1.07 15.61 6.43
C THR A 218 0.34 14.42 5.88
N VAL A 219 -0.94 14.58 5.56
CA VAL A 219 -1.73 13.52 4.91
C VAL A 219 -1.23 13.29 3.48
N SER A 220 -1.16 12.03 3.07
CA SER A 220 -0.72 11.67 1.72
C SER A 220 -1.28 10.30 1.32
N VAL A 221 -0.83 9.81 0.17
CA VAL A 221 -1.18 8.52 -0.41
C VAL A 221 0.10 7.75 -0.68
N ASP A 222 0.11 6.47 -0.39
CA ASP A 222 1.21 5.57 -0.73
C ASP A 222 1.30 5.35 -2.24
N VAL A 223 2.54 5.38 -2.76
CA VAL A 223 2.84 5.17 -4.18
C VAL A 223 3.68 3.92 -4.44
N HIS A 224 4.01 3.16 -3.40
CA HIS A 224 4.89 1.99 -3.51
C HIS A 224 4.16 0.74 -4.00
N ASP A 225 2.84 0.74 -3.97
CA ASP A 225 1.98 -0.24 -4.65
C ASP A 225 0.75 0.45 -5.26
N ALA A 226 -0.12 -0.30 -5.91
CA ALA A 226 -1.29 0.24 -6.58
C ALA A 226 -2.55 0.32 -5.71
N LEU A 227 -2.50 -0.10 -4.44
CA LEU A 227 -3.64 0.01 -3.53
C LEU A 227 -3.94 1.46 -3.17
N GLY A 228 -2.90 2.30 -3.12
CA GLY A 228 -3.03 3.69 -2.73
C GLY A 228 -3.42 3.85 -1.27
N SER A 229 -2.76 3.11 -0.36
CA SER A 229 -2.99 3.19 1.08
C SER A 229 -2.91 4.62 1.57
N ASN A 230 -3.82 5.01 2.46
CA ASN A 230 -3.81 6.34 3.05
C ASN A 230 -2.73 6.41 4.13
N ILE A 231 -1.87 7.41 4.04
CA ILE A 231 -0.71 7.56 4.93
C ILE A 231 -0.62 8.95 5.56
N SER A 232 0.09 9.01 6.69
CA SER A 232 0.66 10.22 7.25
C SER A 232 2.15 10.21 7.01
N VAL A 233 2.66 11.26 6.39
CA VAL A 233 4.09 11.53 6.23
C VAL A 233 4.52 12.45 7.36
N ASP A 234 5.33 11.93 8.27
CA ASP A 234 5.80 12.65 9.44
C ASP A 234 7.24 13.12 9.20
N GLY A 235 7.42 14.43 9.17
CA GLY A 235 8.70 15.07 8.87
C GLY A 235 9.14 16.10 9.91
N ARG A 236 10.45 16.39 9.91
CA ARG A 236 11.06 17.47 10.67
C ARG A 236 11.99 18.28 9.77
N GLY A 237 11.69 19.56 9.60
CA GLY A 237 12.39 20.40 8.62
C GLY A 237 12.15 19.92 7.19
N SER A 238 13.22 19.62 6.48
CA SER A 238 13.20 19.11 5.09
C SER A 238 13.26 17.58 5.00
N GLU A 239 13.15 16.87 6.12
CA GLU A 239 13.40 15.44 6.19
C GLU A 239 12.15 14.66 6.57
N VAL A 240 11.81 13.61 5.80
CA VAL A 240 10.83 12.62 6.18
C VAL A 240 11.47 11.62 7.14
N LEU A 241 10.90 11.47 8.33
CA LEU A 241 11.44 10.63 9.39
C LEU A 241 10.66 9.33 9.56
N ARG A 242 9.33 9.35 9.32
CA ARG A 242 8.52 8.12 9.34
C ARG A 242 7.28 8.26 8.49
N ILE A 243 6.73 7.12 8.10
CA ILE A 243 5.45 7.02 7.41
C ILE A 243 4.55 6.08 8.22
N LEU A 244 3.35 6.53 8.52
CA LEU A 244 2.35 5.78 9.29
C LEU A 244 1.07 5.58 8.47
N PRO A 245 0.32 4.50 8.68
CA PRO A 245 -0.99 4.35 8.08
C PRO A 245 -1.96 5.40 8.67
N ARG A 246 -2.90 5.81 7.84
CA ARG A 246 -4.07 6.58 8.22
C ARG A 246 -5.31 5.76 7.90
N THR A 247 -6.21 5.64 8.84
CA THR A 247 -7.41 4.81 8.70
C THR A 247 -8.25 5.23 7.49
N ASN A 248 -8.53 4.27 6.63
CA ASN A 248 -9.51 4.37 5.55
C ASN A 248 -10.15 2.99 5.35
N GLU A 249 -11.40 2.84 5.78
CA GLU A 249 -12.14 1.58 5.76
C GLU A 249 -12.29 0.98 4.35
N ASP A 250 -12.38 1.84 3.35
CA ASP A 250 -12.55 1.43 1.96
C ASP A 250 -11.24 0.97 1.29
N VAL A 251 -10.08 1.37 1.78
CA VAL A 251 -8.80 1.12 1.11
C VAL A 251 -7.92 0.19 1.95
N ASN A 252 -7.28 0.74 2.97
CA ASN A 252 -6.25 0.02 3.74
C ASN A 252 -6.66 -0.31 5.17
N GLU A 253 -7.92 0.00 5.58
CA GLU A 253 -8.30 -0.01 6.99
C GLU A 253 -7.30 0.83 7.81
N GLU A 254 -6.48 0.20 8.64
CA GLU A 254 -5.40 0.82 9.40
C GLU A 254 -4.04 0.17 9.14
N TRP A 255 -3.94 -0.63 8.08
CA TRP A 255 -2.74 -1.40 7.76
C TRP A 255 -1.88 -0.72 6.69
N LEU A 256 -0.57 -0.98 6.74
CA LEU A 256 0.39 -0.50 5.76
C LEU A 256 1.44 -1.57 5.48
N GLY A 257 1.83 -1.71 4.21
CA GLY A 257 2.92 -2.59 3.81
C GLY A 257 4.29 -2.11 4.34
N ASP A 258 5.17 -3.04 4.65
CA ASP A 258 6.50 -2.71 5.20
C ASP A 258 7.33 -1.85 4.25
N LYS A 259 7.26 -2.10 2.95
CA LYS A 259 7.89 -1.27 1.92
C LYS A 259 7.40 0.18 1.99
N SER A 260 6.10 0.38 2.02
CA SER A 260 5.46 1.71 2.08
C SER A 260 5.83 2.47 3.35
N ARG A 261 5.99 1.75 4.47
CA ARG A 261 6.36 2.33 5.76
C ARG A 261 7.83 2.72 5.84
N PHE A 262 8.75 1.90 5.34
CA PHE A 262 10.17 2.00 5.66
C PHE A 262 11.08 2.42 4.50
N ALA A 263 10.57 2.50 3.26
CA ALA A 263 11.39 2.93 2.12
C ALA A 263 11.79 4.41 2.14
N HIS A 264 11.25 5.21 3.09
CA HIS A 264 11.46 6.66 3.17
C HIS A 264 12.92 7.08 3.37
N ASP A 265 13.79 6.22 3.91
CA ASP A 265 15.24 6.52 3.98
C ASP A 265 15.88 6.60 2.58
N GLY A 266 15.25 6.01 1.56
CA GLY A 266 15.62 6.17 0.16
C GLY A 266 15.41 7.59 -0.37
N LEU A 267 14.45 8.35 0.20
CA LEU A 267 14.21 9.75 -0.17
C LEU A 267 15.40 10.69 0.10
N LYS A 268 16.38 10.25 0.87
CA LYS A 268 17.60 11.02 1.19
C LYS A 268 18.81 10.63 0.32
N ARG A 269 18.68 9.60 -0.52
CA ARG A 269 19.79 8.98 -1.22
C ARG A 269 19.58 9.00 -2.73
N ARG A 270 20.67 9.08 -3.49
CA ARG A 270 20.66 9.10 -4.96
C ARG A 270 19.71 10.13 -5.55
N ARG A 271 19.51 11.27 -4.86
CA ARG A 271 18.61 12.32 -5.31
C ARG A 271 19.22 13.11 -6.46
N LEU A 272 18.38 13.40 -7.43
CA LEU A 272 18.72 14.34 -8.50
C LEU A 272 18.34 15.74 -8.02
N ASP A 273 19.31 16.61 -7.89
CA ASP A 273 19.19 17.95 -7.28
C ASP A 273 19.45 19.11 -8.24
N LYS A 274 19.94 18.83 -9.45
CA LYS A 274 20.21 19.79 -10.52
C LYS A 274 20.13 19.12 -11.89
N PRO A 275 19.99 19.88 -12.98
CA PRO A 275 20.08 19.34 -14.35
C PRO A 275 21.48 18.80 -14.67
N TRP A 276 21.50 17.80 -15.56
CA TRP A 276 22.75 17.21 -16.08
C TRP A 276 22.63 17.04 -17.60
N VAL A 277 23.75 17.23 -18.30
CA VAL A 277 23.84 16.99 -19.75
C VAL A 277 25.04 16.09 -20.04
N ARG A 278 24.88 15.14 -20.96
CA ARG A 278 25.96 14.24 -21.37
C ARG A 278 26.85 14.92 -22.41
N VAL A 279 28.10 15.15 -22.05
CA VAL A 279 29.14 15.74 -22.93
C VAL A 279 30.28 14.74 -23.04
N ASN A 280 30.65 14.37 -24.26
CA ASN A 280 31.71 13.39 -24.52
C ASN A 280 31.53 12.07 -23.74
N GLY A 281 30.30 11.57 -23.69
CA GLY A 281 29.94 10.31 -23.01
C GLY A 281 29.82 10.39 -21.47
N LYS A 282 30.07 11.54 -20.84
CA LYS A 282 29.98 11.73 -19.38
C LYS A 282 28.90 12.74 -19.02
N LEU A 283 28.07 12.42 -18.04
CA LEU A 283 27.12 13.37 -17.45
C LEU A 283 27.87 14.48 -16.70
N GLN A 284 27.54 15.71 -16.98
CA GLN A 284 28.09 16.91 -16.33
C GLN A 284 26.94 17.76 -15.79
N PRO A 285 27.10 18.41 -14.62
CA PRO A 285 26.14 19.38 -14.11
C PRO A 285 25.91 20.48 -15.14
N ALA A 286 24.66 20.88 -15.29
CA ALA A 286 24.23 21.91 -16.22
C ALA A 286 23.20 22.84 -15.56
N THR A 287 22.99 24.00 -16.15
CA THR A 287 21.87 24.88 -15.79
C THR A 287 20.59 24.46 -16.52
N TRP A 288 19.44 24.91 -16.04
CA TRP A 288 18.16 24.68 -16.71
C TRP A 288 18.14 25.13 -18.19
N PRO A 289 18.64 26.35 -18.53
CA PRO A 289 18.72 26.77 -19.94
C PRO A 289 19.60 25.88 -20.82
N GLU A 290 20.75 25.39 -20.30
CA GLU A 290 21.65 24.50 -21.05
C GLU A 290 20.98 23.13 -21.28
N ALA A 291 20.32 22.56 -20.27
CA ALA A 291 19.59 21.30 -20.40
C ALA A 291 18.42 21.44 -21.41
N PHE A 292 17.61 22.48 -21.29
CA PHE A 292 16.52 22.75 -22.22
C PHE A 292 17.03 23.01 -23.65
N GLY A 293 18.15 23.75 -23.79
CA GLY A 293 18.80 23.99 -25.07
C GLY A 293 19.28 22.71 -25.76
N ALA A 294 19.84 21.77 -25.02
CA ALA A 294 20.27 20.48 -25.53
C ALA A 294 19.10 19.66 -26.09
N ILE A 295 17.98 19.59 -25.35
CA ILE A 295 16.77 18.90 -25.78
C ILE A 295 16.17 19.61 -27.02
N ALA A 296 16.01 20.92 -26.95
CA ALA A 296 15.46 21.72 -28.04
C ALA A 296 16.28 21.60 -29.35
N ALA A 297 17.60 21.57 -29.24
CA ALA A 297 18.48 21.35 -30.39
C ALA A 297 18.22 20.01 -31.06
N ARG A 298 18.01 18.93 -30.28
CA ARG A 298 17.70 17.61 -30.83
C ARG A 298 16.31 17.56 -31.47
N LEU A 299 15.32 18.21 -30.88
CA LEU A 299 13.93 18.21 -31.37
C LEU A 299 13.77 18.92 -32.74
N ARG A 300 14.56 19.95 -33.04
CA ARG A 300 14.39 20.77 -34.28
C ARG A 300 14.39 19.97 -35.57
N SER A 301 15.06 18.84 -35.62
CA SER A 301 15.21 18.01 -36.81
C SER A 301 14.38 16.74 -36.80
N LEU A 302 13.60 16.49 -35.73
CA LEU A 302 12.88 15.25 -35.57
C LEU A 302 11.40 15.40 -35.95
N PRO A 303 10.87 14.51 -36.80
CA PRO A 303 9.43 14.37 -36.97
C PRO A 303 8.79 13.72 -35.75
N GLY A 304 7.49 13.97 -35.51
CA GLY A 304 6.79 13.52 -34.32
C GLY A 304 6.78 12.01 -34.13
N ASP A 305 6.73 11.23 -35.21
CA ASP A 305 6.75 9.74 -35.14
C ASP A 305 8.10 9.16 -34.68
N ARG A 306 9.15 10.01 -34.61
CA ARG A 306 10.47 9.65 -34.08
C ARG A 306 10.69 10.08 -32.61
N ILE A 307 9.67 10.67 -31.99
CA ILE A 307 9.67 11.08 -30.58
C ILE A 307 8.80 10.10 -29.81
N GLY A 308 9.22 9.66 -28.63
CA GLY A 308 8.46 8.80 -27.75
C GLY A 308 8.53 9.23 -26.29
N ALA A 309 7.54 8.85 -25.49
CA ALA A 309 7.54 9.10 -24.05
C ALA A 309 7.00 7.90 -23.26
N ILE A 310 7.65 7.62 -22.13
CA ILE A 310 7.27 6.56 -21.19
C ILE A 310 7.05 7.15 -19.81
N ALA A 311 5.88 6.89 -19.22
CA ALA A 311 5.58 7.25 -17.85
C ALA A 311 5.94 6.11 -16.89
N GLY A 312 6.62 6.46 -15.79
CA GLY A 312 7.06 5.54 -14.74
C GLY A 312 5.98 5.21 -13.71
N ASP A 313 6.27 4.25 -12.86
CA ASP A 313 5.32 3.66 -11.92
C ASP A 313 4.90 4.58 -10.76
N LEU A 314 5.70 5.62 -10.46
CA LEU A 314 5.47 6.56 -9.36
C LEU A 314 4.95 7.94 -9.82
N CYS A 315 4.61 8.09 -11.10
CA CYS A 315 4.16 9.37 -11.66
C CYS A 315 2.77 9.74 -11.15
N ASP A 316 2.58 11.02 -10.88
CA ASP A 316 1.25 11.61 -10.65
C ASP A 316 0.55 11.95 -11.99
N ALA A 317 -0.76 12.12 -11.93
CA ALA A 317 -1.58 12.39 -13.10
C ALA A 317 -1.24 13.76 -13.73
N GLU A 318 -0.90 14.75 -12.92
CA GLU A 318 -0.52 16.10 -13.35
C GLU A 318 0.72 16.08 -14.25
N SER A 319 1.73 15.32 -13.85
CA SER A 319 2.96 15.16 -14.63
C SER A 319 2.71 14.40 -15.94
N MET A 320 1.86 13.37 -15.89
CA MET A 320 1.52 12.57 -17.07
C MET A 320 0.70 13.35 -18.09
N VAL A 321 -0.29 14.15 -17.68
CA VAL A 321 -1.08 14.95 -18.62
C VAL A 321 -0.22 16.03 -19.27
N ALA A 322 0.71 16.64 -18.51
CA ALA A 322 1.63 17.64 -19.04
C ALA A 322 2.57 17.05 -20.11
N LEU A 323 3.10 15.85 -19.88
CA LEU A 323 3.94 15.18 -20.89
C LEU A 323 3.12 14.75 -22.11
N LYS A 324 1.89 14.25 -21.90
CA LYS A 324 0.98 13.90 -23.00
C LYS A 324 0.65 15.10 -23.87
N ASP A 325 0.30 16.24 -23.27
CA ASP A 325 0.00 17.47 -24.03
C ASP A 325 1.24 18.01 -24.78
N LEU A 326 2.43 17.94 -24.15
CA LEU A 326 3.69 18.29 -24.79
C LEU A 326 3.99 17.41 -26.02
N THR A 327 3.89 16.09 -25.87
CA THR A 327 4.16 15.15 -26.96
C THR A 327 3.14 15.26 -28.09
N ALA A 328 1.88 15.52 -27.77
CA ALA A 328 0.84 15.82 -28.76
C ALA A 328 1.16 17.12 -29.55
N GLY A 329 1.63 18.18 -28.88
CA GLY A 329 2.10 19.41 -29.52
C GLY A 329 3.30 19.18 -30.45
N LEU A 330 4.15 18.19 -30.13
CA LEU A 330 5.28 17.78 -30.98
C LEU A 330 4.86 16.82 -32.11
N GLY A 331 3.58 16.48 -32.23
CA GLY A 331 3.05 15.57 -33.26
C GLY A 331 3.35 14.09 -33.01
N SER A 332 3.67 13.70 -31.78
CA SER A 332 3.93 12.29 -31.43
C SER A 332 2.69 11.60 -30.91
N ALA A 333 2.48 10.36 -31.38
CA ALA A 333 1.52 9.39 -30.86
C ALA A 333 2.17 8.25 -30.05
N ASN A 334 3.49 8.28 -29.84
CA ASN A 334 4.26 7.22 -29.21
C ASN A 334 4.33 7.45 -27.69
N LEU A 335 3.32 6.98 -26.97
CA LEU A 335 3.20 7.09 -25.52
C LEU A 335 2.98 5.73 -24.92
N ASP A 336 3.58 5.42 -23.78
CA ASP A 336 3.24 4.22 -23.02
C ASP A 336 3.48 4.38 -21.53
N CYS A 337 2.55 3.85 -20.71
CA CYS A 337 2.69 3.73 -19.26
C CYS A 337 2.95 2.29 -18.83
N ARG A 338 2.95 1.34 -19.75
CA ARG A 338 3.03 -0.10 -19.46
C ARG A 338 4.49 -0.57 -19.57
N GLN A 339 5.35 -0.10 -18.65
CA GLN A 339 6.79 -0.43 -18.63
C GLN A 339 7.07 -1.94 -18.60
N ASP A 340 6.15 -2.72 -18.05
CA ASP A 340 6.21 -4.18 -17.97
C ASP A 340 5.68 -4.89 -19.21
N GLY A 341 5.16 -4.16 -20.20
CA GLY A 341 4.58 -4.69 -21.44
C GLY A 341 3.23 -5.37 -21.23
N ALA A 342 2.50 -5.06 -20.14
CA ALA A 342 1.19 -5.62 -19.90
C ALA A 342 0.16 -5.17 -20.97
N ALA A 343 -0.57 -6.11 -21.55
CA ALA A 343 -1.55 -5.89 -22.62
C ALA A 343 -2.88 -5.35 -22.07
N LEU A 344 -2.85 -4.15 -21.51
CA LEU A 344 -4.02 -3.45 -20.98
C LEU A 344 -4.54 -2.46 -22.03
N PRO A 345 -5.81 -2.56 -22.47
CA PRO A 345 -6.40 -1.62 -23.41
C PRO A 345 -6.76 -0.31 -22.68
N ALA A 346 -6.66 0.82 -23.40
CA ALA A 346 -7.30 2.06 -22.98
C ALA A 346 -8.82 2.00 -23.27
N GLY A 347 -9.58 2.88 -22.63
CA GLY A 347 -11.00 3.08 -22.89
C GLY A 347 -11.89 2.56 -21.77
N ARG A 348 -12.50 1.41 -21.91
CA ARG A 348 -13.42 0.86 -20.90
C ARG A 348 -12.69 0.52 -19.61
N ARG A 349 -13.01 1.24 -18.52
CA ARG A 349 -12.34 1.09 -17.22
C ARG A 349 -12.49 -0.30 -16.63
N GLU A 350 -13.59 -0.99 -16.91
CA GLU A 350 -13.86 -2.35 -16.44
C GLU A 350 -12.78 -3.36 -16.85
N PHE A 351 -12.03 -3.07 -17.91
CA PHE A 351 -10.95 -3.95 -18.36
C PHE A 351 -9.63 -3.79 -17.63
N TYR A 352 -9.49 -2.72 -16.82
CA TYR A 352 -8.22 -2.45 -16.12
C TYR A 352 -8.37 -1.97 -14.67
N THR A 353 -9.58 -1.95 -14.10
CA THR A 353 -9.78 -1.58 -12.69
C THR A 353 -10.13 -2.79 -11.82
N PHE A 354 -9.99 -2.64 -10.52
CA PHE A 354 -10.49 -3.57 -9.53
C PHE A 354 -11.97 -3.26 -9.25
N ASN A 355 -12.85 -3.79 -10.09
CA ASN A 355 -14.24 -3.33 -10.22
C ASN A 355 -15.11 -3.64 -9.00
N SER A 356 -14.83 -4.74 -8.29
CA SER A 356 -15.58 -5.10 -7.07
C SER A 356 -15.36 -4.13 -5.93
N THR A 357 -14.41 -3.21 -6.03
CA THR A 357 -13.82 -2.41 -4.96
C THR A 357 -13.07 -3.27 -3.92
N VAL A 358 -12.21 -2.64 -3.13
CA VAL A 358 -11.46 -3.35 -2.07
C VAL A 358 -12.40 -3.91 -0.99
N PRO A 359 -13.41 -3.17 -0.49
CA PRO A 359 -14.41 -3.74 0.42
C PRO A 359 -15.22 -4.89 -0.19
N GLY A 360 -15.44 -4.90 -1.50
CA GLY A 360 -16.15 -5.96 -2.19
C GLY A 360 -15.51 -7.35 -2.07
N ILE A 361 -14.20 -7.42 -1.77
CA ILE A 361 -13.52 -8.67 -1.46
C ILE A 361 -14.24 -9.43 -0.32
N GLU A 362 -14.77 -8.71 0.67
CA GLU A 362 -15.45 -9.29 1.83
C GLU A 362 -16.79 -9.95 1.49
N GLU A 363 -17.35 -9.66 0.30
CA GLU A 363 -18.61 -10.23 -0.19
C GLU A 363 -18.42 -11.44 -1.12
N ALA A 364 -17.17 -11.65 -1.60
CA ALA A 364 -16.88 -12.71 -2.56
C ALA A 364 -17.22 -14.11 -2.00
N GLY A 365 -17.92 -14.93 -2.78
CA GLY A 365 -18.24 -16.31 -2.44
C GLY A 365 -17.16 -17.32 -2.83
N ALA A 366 -16.37 -17.00 -3.87
CA ALA A 366 -15.19 -17.73 -4.30
C ALA A 366 -14.25 -16.77 -5.05
N ILE A 367 -12.95 -16.99 -5.00
CA ILE A 367 -11.94 -16.11 -5.61
C ILE A 367 -11.02 -16.93 -6.51
N LEU A 368 -10.82 -16.50 -7.77
CA LEU A 368 -9.82 -17.04 -8.68
C LEU A 368 -8.73 -16.00 -8.93
N LEU A 369 -7.49 -16.33 -8.62
CA LEU A 369 -6.29 -15.52 -8.85
C LEU A 369 -5.59 -16.00 -10.12
N ILE A 370 -5.39 -15.11 -11.10
CA ILE A 370 -4.78 -15.42 -12.40
C ILE A 370 -3.51 -14.59 -12.58
N GLY A 371 -2.33 -15.21 -12.55
CA GLY A 371 -1.03 -14.54 -12.73
C GLY A 371 -0.78 -13.42 -11.73
N THR A 372 -1.20 -13.61 -10.49
CA THR A 372 -0.99 -12.65 -9.39
C THR A 372 -0.58 -13.34 -8.11
N ASN A 373 0.28 -12.66 -7.36
CA ASN A 373 0.61 -12.97 -5.98
C ASN A 373 0.27 -11.75 -5.10
N PRO A 374 -0.97 -11.64 -4.61
CA PRO A 374 -1.40 -10.47 -3.82
C PRO A 374 -0.53 -10.20 -2.59
N ARG A 375 0.07 -11.24 -2.00
CA ARG A 375 0.98 -11.09 -0.85
C ARG A 375 2.19 -10.20 -1.18
N ARG A 376 2.73 -10.32 -2.43
CA ARG A 376 3.89 -9.54 -2.89
C ARG A 376 3.51 -8.28 -3.66
N GLU A 377 2.37 -8.30 -4.33
CA GLU A 377 1.93 -7.19 -5.18
C GLU A 377 1.22 -6.12 -4.37
N SER A 378 0.37 -6.52 -3.40
CA SER A 378 -0.37 -5.63 -2.49
C SER A 378 -0.68 -6.35 -1.17
N PRO A 379 0.25 -6.35 -0.19
CA PRO A 379 0.09 -7.11 1.06
C PRO A 379 -1.17 -6.76 1.86
N VAL A 380 -1.58 -5.49 1.83
CA VAL A 380 -2.79 -5.04 2.54
C VAL A 380 -4.06 -5.59 1.86
N LEU A 381 -4.09 -5.65 0.52
CA LEU A 381 -5.18 -6.31 -0.20
C LEU A 381 -5.21 -7.82 0.10
N ASN A 382 -4.04 -8.46 0.19
CA ASN A 382 -3.94 -9.86 0.60
C ASN A 382 -4.49 -10.10 2.02
N ALA A 383 -4.24 -9.18 2.95
CA ALA A 383 -4.85 -9.22 4.28
C ALA A 383 -6.37 -9.09 4.22
N ARG A 384 -6.92 -8.31 3.27
CA ARG A 384 -8.37 -8.19 3.04
C ARG A 384 -8.96 -9.51 2.53
N ILE A 385 -8.29 -10.20 1.60
CA ILE A 385 -8.69 -11.55 1.16
C ILE A 385 -8.68 -12.49 2.37
N ARG A 386 -7.64 -12.47 3.18
CA ARG A 386 -7.56 -13.28 4.39
C ARG A 386 -8.68 -12.95 5.38
N LYS A 387 -9.02 -11.68 5.59
CA LYS A 387 -10.17 -11.26 6.39
C LYS A 387 -11.46 -11.92 5.89
N ARG A 388 -11.70 -11.92 4.56
CA ARG A 388 -12.85 -12.62 3.96
C ARG A 388 -12.88 -14.11 4.31
N LEU A 389 -11.73 -14.78 4.24
CA LEU A 389 -11.63 -16.21 4.56
C LEU A 389 -11.91 -16.50 6.05
N ASN A 390 -11.56 -15.59 6.94
CA ASN A 390 -11.87 -15.70 8.37
C ASN A 390 -13.36 -15.51 8.69
N MET A 391 -14.13 -14.86 7.79
CA MET A 391 -15.59 -14.66 7.93
C MET A 391 -16.41 -15.91 7.60
N GLY A 392 -15.80 -16.90 6.95
CA GLY A 392 -16.47 -18.14 6.57
C GLY A 392 -15.98 -18.72 5.25
N PRO A 393 -16.55 -19.84 4.79
CA PRO A 393 -16.09 -20.53 3.59
C PRO A 393 -16.02 -19.63 2.36
N CYS A 394 -14.86 -19.55 1.74
CA CYS A 394 -14.63 -18.88 0.46
C CYS A 394 -13.43 -19.60 -0.22
N PRO A 395 -13.69 -20.54 -1.15
CA PRO A 395 -12.62 -21.23 -1.85
C PRO A 395 -11.80 -20.26 -2.70
N VAL A 396 -10.47 -20.44 -2.68
CA VAL A 396 -9.53 -19.68 -3.50
C VAL A 396 -8.83 -20.61 -4.46
N GLY A 397 -8.80 -20.28 -5.75
CA GLY A 397 -8.03 -20.97 -6.79
C GLY A 397 -6.92 -20.07 -7.33
N THR A 398 -5.81 -20.68 -7.76
CA THR A 398 -4.67 -19.93 -8.33
C THR A 398 -4.22 -20.53 -9.66
N ILE A 399 -3.98 -19.67 -10.64
CA ILE A 399 -3.29 -19.99 -11.90
C ILE A 399 -2.06 -19.09 -11.98
N GLY A 400 -0.89 -19.67 -11.97
CA GLY A 400 0.40 -18.96 -11.98
C GLY A 400 1.47 -19.69 -11.20
N GLN A 401 2.58 -19.04 -10.92
CA GLN A 401 3.63 -19.66 -10.10
C GLN A 401 3.11 -19.97 -8.68
N PRO A 402 3.40 -21.18 -8.16
CA PRO A 402 3.06 -21.51 -6.78
C PRO A 402 3.65 -20.50 -5.80
N ALA A 403 2.82 -20.04 -4.86
CA ALA A 403 3.24 -19.05 -3.86
C ALA A 403 2.56 -19.31 -2.51
N ASP A 404 3.24 -18.98 -1.44
CA ASP A 404 2.64 -18.89 -0.12
C ASP A 404 1.84 -17.59 0.00
N LEU A 405 0.51 -17.70 -0.02
CA LEU A 405 -0.43 -16.58 0.11
C LEU A 405 -0.84 -16.30 1.56
N THR A 406 -0.30 -17.05 2.52
CA THR A 406 -0.69 -17.06 3.94
C THR A 406 -2.06 -17.68 4.24
N TYR A 407 -2.70 -18.25 3.23
CA TYR A 407 -3.96 -19.01 3.32
C TYR A 407 -3.98 -20.13 2.28
N ARG A 408 -4.90 -21.08 2.49
CA ARG A 408 -5.04 -22.21 1.57
C ARG A 408 -5.66 -21.78 0.25
N ALA A 409 -5.05 -22.19 -0.86
CA ALA A 409 -5.58 -22.03 -2.21
C ALA A 409 -5.38 -23.32 -3.02
N ASP A 410 -6.33 -23.62 -3.92
CA ASP A 410 -6.24 -24.74 -4.86
C ASP A 410 -5.40 -24.29 -6.07
N HIS A 411 -4.22 -24.90 -6.27
CA HIS A 411 -3.37 -24.59 -7.42
C HIS A 411 -3.88 -25.33 -8.66
N LEU A 412 -4.25 -24.58 -9.71
CA LEU A 412 -4.92 -25.11 -10.90
C LEU A 412 -4.00 -25.26 -12.11
N GLY A 413 -2.81 -24.62 -12.08
CA GLY A 413 -1.82 -24.68 -13.14
C GLY A 413 -0.95 -23.43 -13.21
N ASN A 414 0.09 -23.46 -14.04
CA ASN A 414 1.11 -22.42 -14.06
C ASN A 414 0.91 -21.35 -15.15
N GLY A 415 0.01 -21.55 -16.10
CA GLY A 415 -0.10 -20.68 -17.27
C GLY A 415 -1.50 -20.70 -17.92
N PRO A 416 -1.63 -20.08 -19.11
CA PRO A 416 -2.92 -19.82 -19.76
C PRO A 416 -3.78 -21.06 -20.04
N ALA A 417 -3.15 -22.19 -20.33
CA ALA A 417 -3.86 -23.45 -20.61
C ALA A 417 -4.83 -23.87 -19.48
N ALA A 418 -4.52 -23.51 -18.22
CA ALA A 418 -5.38 -23.80 -17.09
C ALA A 418 -6.72 -23.04 -17.11
N LEU A 419 -6.84 -21.93 -17.84
CA LEU A 419 -8.08 -21.19 -18.00
C LEU A 419 -9.17 -22.00 -18.72
N GLY A 420 -8.77 -22.91 -19.61
CA GLY A 420 -9.67 -23.78 -20.35
C GLY A 420 -10.24 -24.95 -19.54
N ASN A 421 -9.66 -25.27 -18.37
CA ASN A 421 -10.13 -26.35 -17.51
C ASN A 421 -9.80 -26.12 -16.04
N LEU A 422 -10.74 -25.57 -15.31
CA LEU A 422 -10.63 -25.32 -13.87
C LEU A 422 -11.02 -26.54 -13.01
N GLY A 423 -11.42 -27.66 -13.61
CA GLY A 423 -11.83 -28.88 -12.91
C GLY A 423 -12.91 -28.61 -11.85
N VAL A 424 -12.79 -29.28 -10.72
CA VAL A 424 -13.73 -29.14 -9.58
C VAL A 424 -13.81 -27.71 -9.04
N PHE A 425 -12.74 -26.92 -9.18
CA PHE A 425 -12.75 -25.52 -8.74
C PHE A 425 -13.71 -24.66 -9.59
N GLY A 426 -13.80 -24.95 -10.89
CA GLY A 426 -14.76 -24.28 -11.78
C GLY A 426 -16.20 -24.43 -11.31
N ASP A 427 -16.58 -25.62 -10.81
CA ASP A 427 -17.93 -25.86 -10.26
C ASP A 427 -18.14 -25.05 -8.96
N LYS A 428 -17.14 -24.98 -8.08
CA LYS A 428 -17.18 -24.12 -6.88
C LYS A 428 -17.37 -22.65 -7.25
N LEU A 429 -16.69 -22.18 -8.30
CA LEU A 429 -16.75 -20.79 -8.75
C LEU A 429 -18.14 -20.46 -9.34
N ARG A 430 -18.71 -21.35 -10.18
CA ARG A 430 -20.08 -21.20 -10.74
C ARG A 430 -21.17 -21.27 -9.68
N ALA A 431 -20.98 -22.06 -8.63
CA ALA A 431 -21.95 -22.19 -7.53
C ALA A 431 -21.85 -21.05 -6.50
N ALA A 432 -20.80 -20.26 -6.55
CA ALA A 432 -20.56 -19.21 -5.57
C ALA A 432 -21.53 -18.02 -5.78
N LYS A 433 -22.04 -17.49 -4.68
CA LYS A 433 -22.67 -16.17 -4.70
C LYS A 433 -21.55 -15.12 -4.84
N GLN A 434 -21.67 -14.24 -5.82
CA GLN A 434 -20.66 -13.20 -6.10
C GLN A 434 -19.24 -13.79 -6.35
N PRO A 435 -19.07 -14.62 -7.42
CA PRO A 435 -17.74 -15.10 -7.78
C PRO A 435 -16.83 -13.95 -8.18
N MET A 436 -15.54 -14.05 -7.84
CA MET A 436 -14.53 -13.01 -8.08
C MET A 436 -13.34 -13.58 -8.85
N ILE A 437 -12.91 -12.87 -9.89
CA ILE A 437 -11.71 -13.17 -10.67
C ILE A 437 -10.76 -11.99 -10.54
N ILE A 438 -9.52 -12.25 -10.16
CA ILE A 438 -8.47 -11.22 -10.03
C ILE A 438 -7.33 -11.58 -10.98
N VAL A 439 -7.12 -10.73 -11.99
CA VAL A 439 -6.06 -10.88 -12.99
C VAL A 439 -4.90 -9.96 -12.62
N GLY A 440 -3.70 -10.53 -12.46
CA GLY A 440 -2.49 -9.77 -12.17
C GLY A 440 -1.64 -9.48 -13.40
N GLN A 441 -0.66 -8.62 -13.22
CA GLN A 441 0.18 -8.13 -14.31
C GLN A 441 1.01 -9.25 -14.97
N ALA A 442 1.39 -10.29 -14.22
CA ALA A 442 2.17 -11.40 -14.78
C ALA A 442 1.40 -12.21 -15.84
N ALA A 443 0.07 -12.26 -15.75
CA ALA A 443 -0.78 -12.91 -16.76
C ALA A 443 -0.91 -12.07 -18.05
N LEU A 444 -0.70 -10.76 -17.95
CA LEU A 444 -0.94 -9.80 -19.04
C LEU A 444 0.33 -9.42 -19.81
N ARG A 445 1.50 -9.84 -19.33
CA ARG A 445 2.79 -9.57 -19.97
C ARG A 445 3.01 -10.51 -21.16
N GLY A 446 3.69 -9.98 -22.18
CA GLY A 446 4.09 -10.75 -23.36
C GLY A 446 3.00 -10.86 -24.44
N PRO A 447 3.32 -11.55 -25.54
CA PRO A 447 2.50 -11.53 -26.77
C PRO A 447 1.08 -12.05 -26.61
N GLY A 448 0.86 -12.98 -25.69
CA GLY A 448 -0.48 -13.56 -25.42
C GLY A 448 -1.30 -12.82 -24.36
N GLY A 449 -0.81 -11.73 -23.79
CA GLY A 449 -1.47 -11.05 -22.65
C GLY A 449 -2.87 -10.55 -22.96
N ALA A 450 -3.11 -10.01 -24.16
CA ALA A 450 -4.45 -9.57 -24.58
C ALA A 450 -5.44 -10.75 -24.71
N ALA A 451 -4.98 -11.88 -25.24
CA ALA A 451 -5.78 -13.10 -25.34
C ALA A 451 -6.12 -13.66 -23.95
N VAL A 452 -5.17 -13.60 -22.99
CA VAL A 452 -5.43 -14.00 -21.59
C VAL A 452 -6.45 -13.07 -20.94
N LEU A 453 -6.38 -11.75 -21.15
CA LEU A 453 -7.37 -10.81 -20.62
C LEU A 453 -8.76 -11.10 -21.17
N ALA A 454 -8.87 -11.34 -22.49
CA ALA A 454 -10.14 -11.69 -23.14
C ALA A 454 -10.69 -13.02 -22.63
N ALA A 455 -9.84 -14.03 -22.45
CA ALA A 455 -10.25 -15.33 -21.91
C ALA A 455 -10.70 -15.24 -20.44
N ALA A 456 -10.02 -14.47 -19.62
CA ALA A 456 -10.41 -14.22 -18.22
C ALA A 456 -11.75 -13.47 -18.13
N TRP A 457 -11.99 -12.51 -19.04
CA TRP A 457 -13.29 -11.84 -19.14
C TRP A 457 -14.40 -12.81 -19.57
N ALA A 458 -14.17 -13.61 -20.60
CA ALA A 458 -15.14 -14.63 -21.05
C ALA A 458 -15.47 -15.62 -19.93
N LEU A 459 -14.46 -16.04 -19.16
CA LEU A 459 -14.66 -16.86 -17.97
C LEU A 459 -15.51 -16.12 -16.91
N ALA A 460 -15.31 -14.83 -16.70
CA ALA A 460 -16.10 -14.03 -15.76
C ALA A 460 -17.60 -13.99 -16.18
N VAL A 461 -17.86 -13.88 -17.47
CA VAL A 461 -19.24 -13.99 -18.03
C VAL A 461 -19.80 -15.39 -17.77
N GLU A 462 -19.04 -16.44 -18.10
CA GLU A 462 -19.46 -17.84 -17.98
C GLU A 462 -19.84 -18.22 -16.54
N VAL A 463 -19.03 -17.80 -15.56
CA VAL A 463 -19.28 -18.15 -14.15
C VAL A 463 -20.25 -17.23 -13.43
N GLY A 464 -20.86 -16.25 -14.13
CA GLY A 464 -21.78 -15.29 -13.53
C GLY A 464 -21.14 -14.26 -12.62
N ALA A 465 -19.86 -13.95 -12.84
CA ALA A 465 -19.16 -12.91 -12.10
C ALA A 465 -19.54 -11.49 -12.53
N LEU A 466 -20.24 -11.33 -13.66
CA LEU A 466 -20.68 -10.05 -14.19
C LEU A 466 -22.21 -10.00 -14.22
N THR A 467 -22.79 -9.16 -13.37
CA THR A 467 -24.23 -8.90 -13.29
C THR A 467 -24.51 -7.40 -13.14
N PRO A 468 -25.78 -6.94 -13.30
CA PRO A 468 -26.13 -5.55 -13.06
C PRO A 468 -25.78 -5.02 -11.64
N GLU A 469 -25.70 -5.93 -10.65
CA GLU A 469 -25.44 -5.59 -9.25
C GLU A 469 -24.02 -5.91 -8.82
N TRP A 470 -23.28 -6.75 -9.58
CA TRP A 470 -21.95 -7.22 -9.23
C TRP A 470 -21.01 -7.24 -10.42
N ASN A 471 -19.85 -6.64 -10.28
CA ASN A 471 -18.75 -6.79 -11.20
C ASN A 471 -17.59 -7.48 -10.47
N GLY A 472 -17.52 -8.80 -10.62
CA GLY A 472 -16.48 -9.65 -10.01
C GLY A 472 -15.21 -9.78 -10.84
N PHE A 473 -15.09 -9.10 -11.97
CA PHE A 473 -13.87 -9.06 -12.76
C PHE A 473 -12.95 -7.93 -12.27
N ASN A 474 -11.71 -8.27 -11.91
CA ASN A 474 -10.79 -7.35 -11.27
C ASN A 474 -9.40 -7.46 -11.89
N VAL A 475 -8.72 -6.33 -12.05
CA VAL A 475 -7.31 -6.27 -12.41
C VAL A 475 -6.52 -5.70 -11.26
N LEU A 476 -5.52 -6.44 -10.77
CA LEU A 476 -4.60 -5.99 -9.73
C LEU A 476 -3.35 -5.40 -10.38
N HIS A 477 -3.10 -4.13 -10.11
CA HIS A 477 -1.90 -3.44 -10.56
C HIS A 477 -0.78 -3.48 -9.51
N THR A 478 0.45 -3.23 -9.97
CA THR A 478 1.65 -3.12 -9.13
C THR A 478 2.17 -1.69 -9.03
N ALA A 479 1.73 -0.79 -9.92
CA ALA A 479 2.21 0.58 -10.06
C ALA A 479 1.12 1.60 -9.73
N ALA A 480 1.41 2.57 -8.87
CA ALA A 480 0.47 3.61 -8.46
C ALA A 480 0.02 4.54 -9.61
N ALA A 481 0.89 4.74 -10.61
CA ALA A 481 0.59 5.58 -11.78
C ALA A 481 -0.34 4.92 -12.80
N ARG A 482 -0.41 3.57 -12.84
CA ARG A 482 -0.94 2.81 -13.98
C ARG A 482 -2.40 3.14 -14.32
N VAL A 483 -3.29 3.10 -13.35
CA VAL A 483 -4.72 3.34 -13.60
C VAL A 483 -4.95 4.78 -14.04
N GLY A 484 -4.31 5.75 -13.38
CA GLY A 484 -4.38 7.16 -13.78
C GLY A 484 -3.84 7.41 -15.19
N ALA A 485 -2.77 6.75 -15.57
CA ALA A 485 -2.21 6.83 -16.92
C ALA A 485 -3.17 6.24 -17.99
N LEU A 486 -3.81 5.11 -17.68
CA LEU A 486 -4.83 4.52 -18.58
C LEU A 486 -6.07 5.41 -18.68
N ASP A 487 -6.53 6.00 -17.58
CA ASP A 487 -7.61 6.98 -17.55
C ASP A 487 -7.30 8.24 -18.38
N LEU A 488 -6.03 8.65 -18.42
CA LEU A 488 -5.54 9.73 -19.27
C LEU A 488 -5.36 9.31 -20.75
N GLY A 489 -5.42 8.01 -21.05
CA GLY A 489 -5.04 7.48 -22.36
C GLY A 489 -3.56 7.71 -22.67
N PHE A 490 -2.68 7.54 -21.68
CA PHE A 490 -1.21 7.58 -21.86
C PHE A 490 -0.71 6.24 -22.41
N VAL A 491 -1.18 5.93 -23.61
CA VAL A 491 -0.90 4.70 -24.38
C VAL A 491 -0.74 5.10 -25.86
N PRO A 492 -0.21 4.22 -26.73
CA PRO A 492 -0.07 4.55 -28.15
C PRO A 492 -1.37 5.06 -28.77
N GLY A 493 -1.29 6.22 -29.40
CA GLY A 493 -2.36 6.75 -30.26
C GLY A 493 -2.43 5.99 -31.60
N PRO A 494 -3.35 6.38 -32.50
CA PRO A 494 -3.44 5.78 -33.83
C PRO A 494 -2.11 5.83 -34.58
N GLY A 495 -1.56 4.67 -34.96
CA GLY A 495 -0.25 4.54 -35.60
C GLY A 495 0.95 4.76 -34.67
N GLY A 496 0.72 4.99 -33.38
CA GLY A 496 1.77 5.16 -32.39
C GLY A 496 2.41 3.84 -31.97
N LYS A 497 3.59 3.95 -31.38
CA LYS A 497 4.41 2.83 -30.89
C LYS A 497 4.23 2.65 -29.38
N ASP A 498 4.07 1.42 -28.95
CA ASP A 498 4.16 1.04 -27.56
C ASP A 498 5.63 0.96 -27.08
N LEU A 499 5.85 0.55 -25.83
CA LEU A 499 7.18 0.36 -25.27
C LEU A 499 8.08 -0.48 -26.21
N GLN A 500 7.57 -1.60 -26.72
CA GLN A 500 8.35 -2.50 -27.58
C GLN A 500 8.73 -1.85 -28.91
N GLY A 501 7.78 -1.15 -29.53
CA GLY A 501 7.98 -0.43 -30.77
C GLY A 501 8.90 0.79 -30.66
N MET A 502 9.04 1.38 -29.45
CA MET A 502 9.97 2.49 -29.20
C MET A 502 11.41 2.01 -28.95
N MET A 503 11.61 0.75 -28.58
CA MET A 503 12.95 0.18 -28.31
C MET A 503 13.76 -0.07 -29.60
N GLY A 504 15.06 -0.37 -29.47
CA GLY A 504 15.93 -0.77 -30.57
C GLY A 504 16.09 0.27 -31.69
N GLY A 505 15.94 1.58 -31.40
CA GLY A 505 15.97 2.66 -32.40
C GLY A 505 14.62 2.92 -33.06
N GLY A 506 13.54 2.43 -32.50
CA GLY A 506 12.16 2.73 -32.93
C GLY A 506 11.83 4.23 -32.88
N VAL A 507 12.50 4.98 -31.99
CA VAL A 507 12.45 6.45 -31.87
C VAL A 507 13.87 7.02 -31.79
N ASP A 508 14.03 8.30 -32.14
CA ASP A 508 15.31 9.02 -32.05
C ASP A 508 15.42 9.89 -30.80
N LEU A 509 14.29 10.23 -30.18
CA LEU A 509 14.23 10.86 -28.87
C LEU A 509 13.22 10.13 -28.01
N LEU A 510 13.64 9.76 -26.79
CA LEU A 510 12.82 9.08 -25.81
C LEU A 510 12.80 9.88 -24.51
N TRP A 511 11.59 10.32 -24.07
CA TRP A 511 11.38 10.97 -22.80
C TRP A 511 10.96 9.95 -21.73
N LEU A 512 11.77 9.77 -20.72
CA LEU A 512 11.51 8.90 -19.57
C LEU A 512 11.04 9.76 -18.40
N LEU A 513 9.75 9.78 -18.12
CA LEU A 513 9.19 10.44 -16.94
C LEU A 513 9.25 9.46 -15.76
N ALA A 514 10.31 9.54 -14.95
CA ALA A 514 10.60 8.64 -13.82
C ALA A 514 10.44 7.14 -14.19
N ALA A 515 10.78 6.77 -15.43
CA ALA A 515 10.62 5.43 -15.94
C ALA A 515 11.93 4.63 -15.79
N ASP A 516 11.96 3.69 -14.84
CA ASP A 516 13.13 2.91 -14.42
C ASP A 516 12.84 1.40 -14.36
N GLU A 517 11.58 0.97 -14.63
CA GLU A 517 11.11 -0.39 -14.36
C GLU A 517 11.10 -1.28 -15.62
N PHE A 518 11.95 -0.97 -16.58
CA PHE A 518 12.20 -1.79 -17.78
C PHE A 518 13.71 -1.89 -18.06
N ASP A 519 14.07 -2.77 -18.96
CA ASP A 519 15.48 -2.94 -19.36
C ASP A 519 15.91 -1.79 -20.27
N THR A 520 16.60 -0.80 -19.71
CA THR A 520 17.12 0.36 -20.43
C THR A 520 18.21 0.04 -21.45
N ALA A 521 18.85 -1.14 -21.39
CA ALA A 521 19.81 -1.58 -22.41
C ALA A 521 19.16 -1.85 -23.77
N ARG A 522 17.83 -2.01 -23.81
CA ARG A 522 17.05 -2.17 -25.04
C ARG A 522 16.82 -0.86 -25.81
N ILE A 523 17.07 0.29 -25.19
CA ILE A 523 17.01 1.59 -25.88
C ILE A 523 18.10 1.63 -26.95
N GLY A 524 17.75 2.07 -28.16
CA GLY A 524 18.72 2.19 -29.25
C GLY A 524 19.95 3.02 -28.87
N ALA A 525 21.12 2.64 -29.33
CA ALA A 525 22.39 3.30 -28.97
C ALA A 525 22.37 4.81 -29.34
N ASP A 526 21.79 5.13 -30.51
CA ASP A 526 21.71 6.50 -31.04
C ASP A 526 20.47 7.27 -30.59
N THR A 527 19.57 6.63 -29.82
CA THR A 527 18.39 7.30 -29.26
C THR A 527 18.80 8.29 -28.18
N PHE A 528 18.43 9.55 -28.34
CA PHE A 528 18.64 10.60 -27.36
C PHE A 528 17.62 10.45 -26.24
N VAL A 529 18.10 10.28 -25.01
CA VAL A 529 17.26 10.01 -23.85
C VAL A 529 17.19 11.20 -22.92
N VAL A 530 15.99 11.70 -22.69
CA VAL A 530 15.70 12.67 -21.63
C VAL A 530 15.12 11.91 -20.45
N TYR A 531 15.80 11.93 -19.30
CA TYR A 531 15.26 11.41 -18.05
C TYR A 531 14.80 12.57 -17.18
N GLN A 532 13.52 12.57 -16.81
CA GLN A 532 12.95 13.50 -15.86
C GLN A 532 12.44 12.72 -14.67
N GLY A 533 13.00 12.96 -13.49
CA GLY A 533 12.63 12.22 -12.29
C GLY A 533 13.47 12.59 -11.07
N HIS A 534 13.22 11.94 -9.96
CA HIS A 534 13.72 12.33 -8.63
C HIS A 534 14.94 11.56 -8.13
N HIS A 535 15.28 10.42 -8.73
CA HIS A 535 16.39 9.56 -8.28
C HIS A 535 17.32 9.19 -9.44
N GLY A 536 18.61 9.12 -9.15
CA GLY A 536 19.61 8.52 -10.03
C GLY A 536 19.53 7.00 -9.98
N ASP A 537 18.91 6.41 -11.02
CA ASP A 537 18.76 4.97 -11.20
C ASP A 537 18.95 4.60 -12.69
N ARG A 538 18.33 3.53 -13.18
CA ARG A 538 18.56 2.95 -14.52
C ARG A 538 18.30 3.95 -15.65
N GLY A 539 17.16 4.66 -15.61
CA GLY A 539 16.82 5.67 -16.61
C GLY A 539 17.81 6.84 -16.61
N ALA A 540 18.16 7.36 -15.44
CA ALA A 540 19.14 8.43 -15.30
C ALA A 540 20.54 8.01 -15.78
N ALA A 541 20.96 6.78 -15.55
CA ALA A 541 22.24 6.26 -16.02
C ALA A 541 22.33 6.23 -17.55
N ARG A 542 21.20 5.94 -18.25
CA ARG A 542 21.13 5.91 -19.72
C ARG A 542 20.95 7.30 -20.34
N ALA A 543 20.49 8.27 -19.58
CA ALA A 543 20.08 9.58 -20.10
C ALA A 543 21.21 10.40 -20.74
N ASP A 544 20.86 11.18 -21.75
CA ASP A 544 21.70 12.24 -22.32
C ASP A 544 21.44 13.58 -21.64
N VAL A 545 20.20 13.81 -21.18
CA VAL A 545 19.82 14.94 -20.34
C VAL A 545 19.02 14.45 -19.15
N ILE A 546 19.34 14.94 -17.96
CA ILE A 546 18.59 14.70 -16.74
C ILE A 546 17.95 16.00 -16.26
N LEU A 547 16.64 15.94 -15.99
CA LEU A 547 15.85 17.01 -15.39
C LEU A 547 15.40 16.57 -13.99
N PRO A 548 15.82 17.26 -12.92
CA PRO A 548 15.52 16.83 -11.55
C PRO A 548 14.06 17.12 -11.18
N GLY A 549 13.28 16.06 -10.99
CA GLY A 549 11.87 16.10 -10.57
C GLY A 549 11.70 15.96 -9.04
N ALA A 550 10.49 16.25 -8.57
CA ALA A 550 10.09 16.11 -7.18
C ALA A 550 9.57 14.69 -6.87
N ALA A 551 9.93 14.15 -5.70
CA ALA A 551 9.37 12.89 -5.21
C ALA A 551 7.94 13.09 -4.67
N TYR A 552 7.19 12.01 -4.45
CA TYR A 552 5.78 12.07 -4.05
C TYR A 552 5.52 12.81 -2.72
N THR A 553 6.49 12.88 -1.82
CA THR A 553 6.41 13.63 -0.56
C THR A 553 6.71 15.13 -0.73
N GLU A 554 7.17 15.54 -1.90
CA GLU A 554 7.67 16.89 -2.21
C GLU A 554 6.75 17.65 -3.17
N LYS A 555 5.68 17.03 -3.62
CA LYS A 555 4.70 17.59 -4.57
C LYS A 555 3.27 17.24 -4.18
N GLY A 556 2.32 18.03 -4.67
CA GLY A 556 0.89 17.74 -4.55
C GLY A 556 0.41 16.91 -5.73
N GLY A 557 0.47 15.58 -5.66
CA GLY A 557 0.15 14.69 -6.78
C GLY A 557 -1.21 14.02 -6.67
N THR A 558 -1.88 13.82 -7.81
CA THR A 558 -3.10 13.03 -7.95
C THR A 558 -2.76 11.62 -8.43
N TYR A 559 -3.28 10.61 -7.74
CA TYR A 559 -3.09 9.19 -8.06
C TYR A 559 -4.45 8.50 -8.17
N VAL A 560 -4.54 7.51 -9.04
CA VAL A 560 -5.74 6.67 -9.17
C VAL A 560 -5.35 5.25 -8.81
N ASN A 561 -5.92 4.74 -7.72
CA ASN A 561 -5.56 3.42 -7.22
C ASN A 561 -6.14 2.27 -8.08
N THR A 562 -5.81 1.03 -7.74
CA THR A 562 -6.22 -0.16 -8.51
C THR A 562 -7.74 -0.28 -8.67
N GLU A 563 -8.54 0.19 -7.71
CA GLU A 563 -10.02 0.19 -7.82
C GLU A 563 -10.58 1.39 -8.60
N GLY A 564 -9.72 2.31 -9.09
CA GLY A 564 -10.13 3.49 -9.83
C GLY A 564 -10.50 4.69 -8.96
N ARG A 565 -10.15 4.69 -7.68
CA ARG A 565 -10.37 5.80 -6.74
C ARG A 565 -9.31 6.88 -6.93
N VAL A 566 -9.76 8.10 -7.18
CA VAL A 566 -8.89 9.27 -7.30
C VAL A 566 -8.53 9.81 -5.92
N GLN A 567 -7.24 9.87 -5.61
CA GLN A 567 -6.71 10.30 -4.32
C GLN A 567 -5.63 11.37 -4.51
N ARG A 568 -5.45 12.25 -3.50
CA ARG A 568 -4.43 13.30 -3.52
C ARG A 568 -3.42 13.14 -2.39
N GLY A 569 -2.13 13.23 -2.76
CA GLY A 569 -1.03 13.48 -1.83
C GLY A 569 -0.79 14.98 -1.67
N PHE A 570 -0.24 15.37 -0.52
CA PHE A 570 0.10 16.76 -0.21
C PHE A 570 1.59 16.92 0.09
N VAL A 571 2.10 18.14 -0.09
CA VAL A 571 3.52 18.47 0.13
C VAL A 571 3.88 18.34 1.59
N ALA A 572 4.72 17.37 1.92
CA ALA A 572 5.26 17.17 3.26
C ALA A 572 6.62 17.83 3.46
N THR A 573 7.44 17.89 2.40
CA THR A 573 8.81 18.47 2.43
C THR A 573 9.10 19.15 1.09
N GLN A 574 10.20 19.89 1.02
CA GLN A 574 10.61 20.55 -0.20
C GLN A 574 11.56 19.66 -1.02
N PRO A 575 11.55 19.73 -2.36
CA PRO A 575 12.50 19.03 -3.20
C PRO A 575 13.92 19.58 -2.99
N PRO A 576 14.97 18.75 -3.17
CA PRO A 576 16.35 19.17 -2.97
C PRO A 576 16.87 20.06 -4.10
N GLY A 577 17.71 21.03 -3.75
CA GLY A 577 18.45 21.86 -4.71
C GLY A 577 17.54 22.58 -5.72
N GLU A 578 17.80 22.34 -7.00
CA GLU A 578 17.06 22.94 -8.09
C GLU A 578 15.90 22.06 -8.61
N ALA A 579 15.60 20.92 -7.97
CA ALA A 579 14.51 20.06 -8.37
C ALA A 579 13.15 20.77 -8.27
N ARG A 580 12.23 20.43 -9.18
CA ARG A 580 10.91 21.07 -9.33
C ARG A 580 9.83 20.01 -9.55
N GLU A 581 8.57 20.40 -9.39
CA GLU A 581 7.44 19.55 -9.77
C GLU A 581 7.49 19.25 -11.28
N ASP A 582 7.21 18.02 -11.65
CA ASP A 582 7.43 17.53 -13.01
C ASP A 582 6.58 18.27 -14.06
N TRP A 583 5.31 18.58 -13.75
CA TRP A 583 4.44 19.35 -14.63
C TRP A 583 5.01 20.77 -14.89
N ALA A 584 5.61 21.39 -13.87
CA ALA A 584 6.19 22.73 -13.99
C ALA A 584 7.45 22.73 -14.85
N ILE A 585 8.28 21.67 -14.78
CA ILE A 585 9.42 21.46 -15.67
C ILE A 585 8.95 21.38 -17.13
N LEU A 586 7.92 20.56 -17.40
CA LEU A 586 7.35 20.39 -18.74
C LEU A 586 6.73 21.69 -19.27
N ARG A 587 6.03 22.43 -18.40
CA ARG A 587 5.48 23.75 -18.74
C ARG A 587 6.59 24.75 -19.11
N ALA A 588 7.65 24.82 -18.32
CA ALA A 588 8.78 25.70 -18.58
C ALA A 588 9.51 25.33 -19.90
N PHE A 589 9.75 24.03 -20.10
CA PHE A 589 10.38 23.53 -21.33
C PHE A 589 9.52 23.85 -22.56
N SER A 590 8.20 23.61 -22.48
CA SER A 590 7.29 23.90 -23.60
C SER A 590 7.33 25.35 -24.05
N ALA A 591 7.46 26.29 -23.11
CA ALA A 591 7.64 27.71 -23.41
C ALA A 591 8.97 27.99 -24.13
N SER A 592 10.05 27.31 -23.75
CA SER A 592 11.39 27.49 -24.35
C SER A 592 11.48 27.08 -25.82
N ILE A 593 10.57 26.17 -26.24
CA ILE A 593 10.47 25.74 -27.66
C ILE A 593 9.32 26.40 -28.41
N GLY A 594 8.64 27.41 -27.84
CA GLY A 594 7.56 28.15 -28.48
C GLY A 594 6.22 27.42 -28.55
N GLN A 595 6.04 26.33 -27.78
CA GLN A 595 4.82 25.51 -27.73
C GLN A 595 4.23 25.49 -26.31
N SER A 596 4.03 26.67 -25.71
CA SER A 596 3.60 26.81 -24.32
C SER A 596 2.34 26.01 -24.00
N LEU A 597 2.42 25.11 -22.99
CA LEU A 597 1.28 24.42 -22.43
C LEU A 597 0.32 25.44 -21.77
N PRO A 598 -1.02 25.24 -21.86
CA PRO A 598 -2.00 26.27 -21.52
C PRO A 598 -2.35 26.33 -20.03
N TYR A 599 -1.41 26.09 -19.12
CA TYR A 599 -1.62 26.13 -17.66
C TYR A 599 -0.36 26.61 -16.94
N ASP A 600 -0.52 27.53 -15.99
CA ASP A 600 0.56 28.18 -15.25
C ASP A 600 0.58 27.81 -13.74
N ASP A 601 -0.43 27.10 -13.25
CA ASP A 601 -0.54 26.63 -11.88
C ASP A 601 -1.16 25.23 -11.79
N ILE A 602 -1.04 24.60 -10.62
CA ILE A 602 -1.52 23.24 -10.37
C ILE A 602 -3.05 23.12 -10.47
N GLY A 603 -3.80 24.20 -10.23
CA GLY A 603 -5.26 24.24 -10.38
C GLY A 603 -5.63 24.07 -11.85
N ALA A 604 -5.02 24.86 -12.73
CA ALA A 604 -5.23 24.79 -14.18
C ALA A 604 -4.82 23.41 -14.78
N VAL A 605 -3.74 22.78 -14.26
CA VAL A 605 -3.38 21.40 -14.64
C VAL A 605 -4.48 20.41 -14.22
N ARG A 606 -5.06 20.57 -13.04
CA ARG A 606 -6.16 19.73 -12.54
C ARG A 606 -7.46 19.95 -13.30
N ASP A 607 -7.75 21.16 -13.70
CA ASP A 607 -8.85 21.44 -14.63
C ASP A 607 -8.62 20.75 -15.98
N ARG A 608 -7.38 20.72 -16.45
CA ARG A 608 -7.01 19.95 -17.65
C ARG A 608 -7.19 18.45 -17.46
N LEU A 609 -6.83 17.88 -16.31
CA LEU A 609 -7.12 16.48 -15.97
C LEU A 609 -8.61 16.18 -16.10
N ALA A 610 -9.47 17.01 -15.49
CA ALA A 610 -10.92 16.85 -15.53
C ALA A 610 -11.50 16.99 -16.96
N GLN A 611 -10.89 17.83 -17.82
CA GLN A 611 -11.25 17.94 -19.24
C GLN A 611 -10.88 16.68 -20.03
N VAL A 612 -9.72 16.08 -19.74
CA VAL A 612 -9.28 14.83 -20.41
C VAL A 612 -10.16 13.65 -19.99
N ASN A 613 -10.42 13.53 -18.69
CA ASN A 613 -11.30 12.50 -18.15
C ASN A 613 -12.04 13.02 -16.90
N PRO A 614 -13.39 13.09 -16.94
CA PRO A 614 -14.19 13.57 -15.81
C PRO A 614 -13.97 12.84 -14.48
N VAL A 615 -13.41 11.63 -14.48
CA VAL A 615 -13.11 10.88 -13.25
C VAL A 615 -12.20 11.68 -12.32
N PHE A 616 -11.29 12.50 -12.84
CA PHE A 616 -10.37 13.31 -12.04
C PHE A 616 -11.05 14.50 -11.33
N ALA A 617 -12.29 14.85 -11.70
CA ALA A 617 -13.07 15.86 -10.97
C ALA A 617 -13.63 15.32 -9.65
N HIS A 618 -13.79 14.01 -9.51
CA HIS A 618 -14.38 13.35 -8.35
C HIS A 618 -13.32 12.74 -7.45
N GLN A 619 -13.03 13.39 -6.31
CA GLN A 619 -12.08 12.89 -5.34
C GLN A 619 -12.76 11.95 -4.32
N GLN A 620 -12.07 10.86 -4.00
CA GLN A 620 -12.40 9.90 -2.94
C GLN A 620 -13.75 9.16 -3.07
N GLY A 621 -14.64 9.56 -3.95
CA GLY A 621 -15.87 8.83 -4.23
C GLY A 621 -15.61 7.69 -5.22
N LEU A 622 -16.07 6.49 -4.89
CA LEU A 622 -16.11 5.37 -5.80
C LEU A 622 -17.46 4.67 -5.65
N ASP A 623 -18.30 4.79 -6.66
CA ASP A 623 -19.55 4.05 -6.70
C ASP A 623 -19.28 2.65 -7.25
N ARG A 624 -19.60 1.63 -6.45
CA ARG A 624 -19.60 0.26 -6.93
C ARG A 624 -20.65 0.16 -8.05
N ARG A 625 -20.21 -0.27 -9.21
CA ARG A 625 -21.09 -0.50 -10.37
C ARG A 625 -21.11 -1.97 -10.72
N GLY A 626 -22.29 -2.48 -11.02
CA GLY A 626 -22.44 -3.76 -11.69
C GLY A 626 -21.96 -3.66 -13.14
N CYS A 627 -21.99 -4.78 -13.86
CA CYS A 627 -21.64 -4.85 -15.28
C CYS A 627 -22.86 -5.25 -16.10
N THR A 628 -23.28 -4.36 -17.01
CA THR A 628 -24.40 -4.63 -17.93
C THR A 628 -23.93 -4.88 -19.36
N ASP A 629 -22.79 -4.35 -19.75
CA ASP A 629 -22.16 -4.61 -21.05
C ASP A 629 -21.16 -5.76 -20.93
N LEU A 630 -21.55 -6.92 -21.39
CA LEU A 630 -20.76 -8.15 -21.34
C LEU A 630 -19.77 -8.29 -22.51
N SER A 631 -19.71 -7.32 -23.44
CA SER A 631 -18.71 -7.33 -24.52
C SER A 631 -17.30 -7.33 -23.93
N GLY A 632 -16.45 -8.23 -24.43
CA GLY A 632 -15.08 -8.40 -23.92
C GLY A 632 -14.09 -7.37 -24.46
N PRO A 633 -12.90 -7.30 -23.89
CA PRO A 633 -11.79 -6.54 -24.45
C PRO A 633 -11.38 -7.10 -25.81
N PRO A 634 -10.66 -6.33 -26.65
CA PRO A 634 -10.15 -6.83 -27.92
C PRO A 634 -9.39 -8.13 -27.72
N ALA A 635 -9.80 -9.16 -28.43
CA ALA A 635 -9.08 -10.43 -28.46
C ALA A 635 -7.74 -10.17 -29.15
N GLY A 636 -6.64 -10.45 -28.44
CA GLY A 636 -5.32 -10.45 -29.05
C GLY A 636 -5.10 -11.71 -29.88
N ASP A 637 -3.85 -11.88 -30.32
CA ASP A 637 -3.36 -13.12 -30.94
C ASP A 637 -3.54 -14.33 -30.01
N THR A 638 -3.06 -15.49 -30.43
CA THR A 638 -3.16 -16.74 -29.65
C THR A 638 -2.49 -16.60 -28.28
N MET A 639 -3.13 -17.17 -27.25
CA MET A 639 -2.51 -17.34 -25.94
C MET A 639 -1.22 -18.18 -26.08
N GLY A 640 -0.14 -17.75 -25.44
CA GLY A 640 1.06 -18.55 -25.34
C GLY A 640 0.87 -19.78 -24.44
N ASP A 641 1.72 -20.80 -24.60
CA ASP A 641 1.68 -22.04 -23.81
C ASP A 641 2.56 -22.00 -22.55
N GLY A 642 3.39 -20.96 -22.40
CA GLY A 642 4.35 -20.84 -21.31
C GLY A 642 3.72 -20.50 -19.95
N PRO A 643 4.40 -20.81 -18.83
CA PRO A 643 3.94 -20.42 -17.52
C PRO A 643 3.96 -18.91 -17.35
N PHE A 644 3.03 -18.38 -16.55
CA PHE A 644 3.08 -16.98 -16.15
C PHE A 644 4.35 -16.68 -15.34
N GLY A 645 4.94 -15.52 -15.57
CA GLY A 645 6.08 -15.05 -14.80
C GLY A 645 5.70 -14.60 -13.39
N VAL A 646 6.59 -13.85 -12.75
CA VAL A 646 6.35 -13.20 -11.45
C VAL A 646 6.35 -11.69 -11.67
N ALA A 647 5.27 -11.03 -11.24
CA ALA A 647 5.14 -9.58 -11.41
C ALA A 647 6.12 -8.80 -10.50
N VAL A 648 6.29 -9.24 -9.26
CA VAL A 648 7.16 -8.63 -8.24
C VAL A 648 8.16 -9.68 -7.74
N PRO A 649 9.34 -9.79 -8.38
CA PRO A 649 10.38 -10.77 -7.96
C PRO A 649 10.94 -10.46 -6.56
N ASP A 650 11.19 -9.19 -6.26
CA ASP A 650 11.63 -8.72 -4.95
C ASP A 650 10.70 -7.61 -4.45
N TYR A 651 9.97 -7.91 -3.38
CA TYR A 651 9.02 -6.98 -2.77
C TYR A 651 9.69 -5.69 -2.28
N TYR A 652 10.94 -5.77 -1.83
CA TYR A 652 11.65 -4.64 -1.23
C TYR A 652 12.41 -3.77 -2.23
N GLN A 653 12.48 -4.13 -3.53
CA GLN A 653 13.30 -3.44 -4.55
C GLN A 653 12.50 -3.00 -5.79
N THR A 654 11.21 -2.69 -5.62
CA THR A 654 10.28 -2.48 -6.75
C THR A 654 10.47 -1.18 -7.52
N ASN A 655 11.01 -0.12 -6.92
CA ASN A 655 11.09 1.22 -7.52
C ASN A 655 12.37 1.97 -7.11
N PRO A 656 12.71 3.13 -7.71
CA PRO A 656 13.96 3.83 -7.44
C PRO A 656 14.13 4.26 -5.97
N ILE A 657 13.06 4.63 -5.27
CA ILE A 657 13.12 4.99 -3.84
C ILE A 657 13.52 3.77 -3.02
N CYS A 658 12.88 2.62 -3.29
CA CYS A 658 13.18 1.35 -2.63
C CYS A 658 14.61 0.90 -2.90
N ARG A 659 15.10 1.01 -4.15
CA ARG A 659 16.48 0.66 -4.53
C ARG A 659 17.53 1.62 -3.96
N ALA A 660 17.14 2.84 -3.59
CA ALA A 660 18.01 3.77 -2.87
C ALA A 660 18.00 3.56 -1.35
N SER A 661 17.01 2.83 -0.81
CA SER A 661 16.84 2.59 0.62
C SER A 661 17.82 1.53 1.15
N ALA A 662 18.57 1.88 2.20
CA ALA A 662 19.42 0.91 2.90
C ALA A 662 18.58 -0.09 3.71
N THR A 663 17.47 0.38 4.27
CA THR A 663 16.52 -0.45 5.01
C THR A 663 15.92 -1.51 4.11
N MET A 664 15.48 -1.14 2.92
CA MET A 664 14.95 -2.10 1.95
C MET A 664 16.01 -3.08 1.45
N ALA A 665 17.25 -2.62 1.25
CA ALA A 665 18.36 -3.50 0.89
C ALA A 665 18.69 -4.53 2.00
N GLU A 666 18.56 -4.15 3.27
CA GLU A 666 18.70 -5.08 4.40
C GLU A 666 17.55 -6.10 4.43
N CYS A 667 16.32 -5.66 4.15
CA CYS A 667 15.17 -6.55 4.04
C CYS A 667 15.36 -7.57 2.91
N THR A 668 15.81 -7.14 1.72
CA THR A 668 16.14 -8.07 0.62
C THR A 668 17.16 -9.12 1.07
N ARG A 669 18.25 -8.72 1.71
CA ARG A 669 19.26 -9.67 2.22
C ARG A 669 18.68 -10.65 3.25
N THR A 670 17.77 -10.19 4.10
CA THR A 670 17.18 -11.00 5.18
C THR A 670 16.12 -11.98 4.67
N TYR A 671 15.31 -11.56 3.69
CA TYR A 671 14.09 -12.30 3.31
C TYR A 671 14.14 -12.92 1.91
N THR A 672 14.97 -12.39 1.01
CA THR A 672 15.03 -12.82 -0.40
C THR A 672 16.35 -13.53 -0.74
N ALA A 673 17.46 -13.16 -0.09
CA ALA A 673 18.72 -13.89 -0.24
C ALA A 673 18.51 -15.33 0.25
N PRO A 674 18.84 -16.34 -0.56
CA PRO A 674 18.38 -17.67 -0.31
C PRO A 674 18.91 -18.23 1.00
N LEU A 675 18.15 -19.11 1.58
CA LEU A 675 18.51 -20.31 2.35
C LEU A 675 19.82 -21.04 1.91
N GLN A 676 20.70 -20.39 1.16
CA GLN A 676 22.00 -20.91 0.72
C GLN A 676 23.05 -21.03 1.83
N LEU A 677 22.77 -20.48 3.04
CA LEU A 677 23.66 -20.57 4.20
C LEU A 677 23.25 -21.64 5.23
N ALA A 678 22.26 -22.46 4.94
CA ALA A 678 21.85 -23.55 5.83
C ALA A 678 22.39 -24.92 5.37
N ALA A 679 23.37 -24.96 4.47
CA ALA A 679 24.00 -26.18 3.96
C ALA A 679 25.53 -26.18 4.14
N GLU A 680 26.07 -25.39 5.11
CA GLU A 680 27.43 -25.52 5.59
C GLU A 680 27.48 -25.90 7.07
#